data_e264684480acd18a8ff2bf05b528ddcf
#
_entry.id   e264684480acd18a8ff2bf05b528ddcf
#
_cell.length_a   1.000
_cell.length_b   1.000
_cell.length_c   1.000
_cell.angle_alpha   90.00
_cell.angle_beta   90.00
_cell.angle_gamma   90.00
#
_symmetry.space_group_name_H-M   'P 1'
#
loop_
_entity.id
_entity.type
_entity.pdbx_description
1 polymer ?
#
loop_
_entity_poly.entity_id
_entity_poly.type
_entity_poly.pdbx_seq_one_letter_code
_entity_poly.pdbx_strand_id
1 'polypeptide(L)'
;MPLSERLSAMREAVRAGAHHHYRHDDTPDIAAEAAARGLTWAQRAALRTVRMCAGEPPIIEPDQRIVFTRTQRRVPPLYTPDDWAAFRATLDGDPSGEINNICADWGAVLDQGLLARRAQALATRARLAADPAAVEFLEAAVATIDSVLDLAARYAAEARRLGRNDLAAALDEAPANRPTSFHAALQALRLLQAVVWLSGHMHVGLGRLDQYLWPYLAADLAAGRLDWPGAEELLAEFFISLNRDSDLYPGVQVGDNGQSVMLGGVDRAGREAVNPLTWAALRVAGAVAMIDPKINLRVTPDTDHELLREASRLTRLGLGFPQYANDDQVIPGLVAFGYDWEDARDYTVAACWEFIIPGRGMEIVNVGAVSFPAAADAAIRAGLAAGDAGFQSILDRCEAEIRAQVHALIEPERRLILPPAPYFSVLMDGPLATGRDLSAGLKYNNFGLHGAGCAAGADALQAIHELVYDQRTLAPGDLLAALDADFEGYESLRTRLRETVTKVGNNDDDADAQLVWLFERFAAACAAEGDNGRGGRIRPGTGTAMFYVWLARGRAGLREPVVGATADGRHVGDLFGANLAPTPGVTVRGPLSTLQTFAKIPYDQIVNGGPVTLELADNVFRGDEALDKVALLVRAFAQVGCQQMQINTVNLATLEDAQRHPEQHRHL
;
A
#
# COMPACT_ATOMS: atom_id res chain seq x y z
N MET A 1 4.87 26.68 -2.42
CA MET A 1 6.23 27.14 -1.98
C MET A 1 7.25 26.69 -3.03
N PRO A 2 8.13 27.53 -3.57
CA PRO A 2 9.28 27.06 -4.34
C PRO A 2 10.30 26.41 -3.38
N LEU A 3 10.99 25.37 -3.84
CA LEU A 3 12.15 24.84 -3.10
C LEU A 3 13.28 25.87 -3.10
N SER A 4 14.07 25.90 -2.02
CA SER A 4 15.33 26.63 -2.00
C SER A 4 16.31 26.08 -3.05
N GLU A 5 17.35 26.85 -3.44
CA GLU A 5 18.39 26.40 -4.35
C GLU A 5 19.07 25.13 -3.85
N ARG A 6 19.32 25.07 -2.53
CA ARG A 6 19.89 23.90 -1.85
C ARG A 6 19.02 22.63 -2.05
N LEU A 7 17.74 22.72 -1.75
CA LEU A 7 16.80 21.59 -1.89
C LEU A 7 16.55 21.22 -3.35
N SER A 8 16.50 22.21 -4.25
CA SER A 8 16.39 21.96 -5.69
C SER A 8 17.58 21.18 -6.21
N ALA A 9 18.80 21.58 -5.83
CA ALA A 9 20.02 20.86 -6.20
C ALA A 9 20.04 19.44 -5.61
N MET A 10 19.63 19.26 -4.34
CA MET A 10 19.55 17.95 -3.68
C MET A 10 18.53 17.04 -4.38
N ARG A 11 17.34 17.54 -4.71
CA ARG A 11 16.32 16.79 -5.45
C ARG A 11 16.84 16.31 -6.80
N GLU A 12 17.45 17.19 -7.59
CA GLU A 12 18.01 16.82 -8.91
C GLU A 12 19.18 15.84 -8.78
N ALA A 13 20.01 15.97 -7.75
CA ALA A 13 21.06 15.01 -7.46
C ALA A 13 20.51 13.60 -7.14
N VAL A 14 19.41 13.53 -6.35
CA VAL A 14 18.74 12.26 -6.05
C VAL A 14 18.10 11.67 -7.31
N ARG A 15 17.38 12.46 -8.11
CA ARG A 15 16.79 12.03 -9.38
C ARG A 15 17.84 11.52 -10.37
N ALA A 16 19.00 12.17 -10.44
CA ALA A 16 20.12 11.75 -11.28
C ALA A 16 20.88 10.53 -10.71
N GLY A 17 20.54 10.04 -9.52
CA GLY A 17 21.25 8.94 -8.88
C GLY A 17 22.67 9.30 -8.46
N ALA A 18 22.97 10.59 -8.20
CA ALA A 18 24.32 11.04 -7.86
C ALA A 18 24.92 10.30 -6.64
N HIS A 19 24.08 9.90 -5.69
CA HIS A 19 24.47 9.13 -4.50
C HIS A 19 24.78 7.64 -4.79
N HIS A 20 24.54 7.13 -6.02
CA HIS A 20 24.76 5.72 -6.37
C HIS A 20 26.24 5.34 -6.35
N HIS A 21 27.17 6.30 -6.44
CA HIS A 21 28.60 6.04 -6.34
C HIS A 21 29.05 5.52 -4.96
N TYR A 22 28.25 5.73 -3.91
CA TYR A 22 28.50 5.14 -2.59
C TYR A 22 28.13 3.65 -2.51
N ARG A 23 27.38 3.13 -3.49
CA ARG A 23 26.81 1.79 -3.43
C ARG A 23 27.82 0.72 -3.82
N HIS A 24 27.74 -0.42 -3.13
CA HIS A 24 28.54 -1.60 -3.37
C HIS A 24 27.68 -2.88 -3.27
N ASP A 25 28.20 -3.98 -3.82
CA ASP A 25 27.55 -5.28 -3.81
C ASP A 25 28.06 -6.20 -2.68
N ASP A 26 29.04 -5.75 -1.89
CA ASP A 26 29.55 -6.49 -0.75
C ASP A 26 28.48 -6.56 0.34
N THR A 27 27.95 -7.75 0.56
CA THR A 27 26.97 -8.04 1.60
C THR A 27 27.47 -9.16 2.48
N PRO A 28 27.18 -9.17 3.80
CA PRO A 28 27.56 -10.26 4.68
C PRO A 28 26.83 -11.55 4.29
N ASP A 29 27.52 -12.69 4.38
CA ASP A 29 26.90 -14.00 4.19
C ASP A 29 26.22 -14.43 5.50
N ILE A 30 24.99 -13.98 5.68
CA ILE A 30 24.20 -14.25 6.90
C ILE A 30 23.86 -15.73 7.03
N ALA A 31 23.53 -16.40 5.93
CA ALA A 31 23.15 -17.80 5.96
C ALA A 31 24.33 -18.67 6.42
N ALA A 32 25.53 -18.47 5.86
CA ALA A 32 26.73 -19.21 6.25
C ALA A 32 27.18 -18.91 7.68
N GLU A 33 27.23 -17.61 8.09
CA GLU A 33 27.59 -17.26 9.46
C GLU A 33 26.62 -17.85 10.47
N ALA A 34 25.32 -17.75 10.22
CA ALA A 34 24.29 -18.28 11.11
C ALA A 34 24.35 -19.82 11.21
N ALA A 35 24.56 -20.51 10.10
CA ALA A 35 24.73 -21.97 10.08
C ALA A 35 25.95 -22.41 10.90
N ALA A 36 27.10 -21.75 10.69
CA ALA A 36 28.34 -22.05 11.43
C ALA A 36 28.21 -21.85 12.94
N ARG A 37 27.34 -20.94 13.37
CA ARG A 37 27.06 -20.62 14.78
C ARG A 37 25.86 -21.38 15.36
N GLY A 38 25.14 -22.16 14.56
CA GLY A 38 23.92 -22.86 14.99
C GLY A 38 22.79 -21.93 15.43
N LEU A 39 22.64 -20.76 14.79
CA LEU A 39 21.67 -19.75 15.20
C LEU A 39 20.24 -20.14 14.83
N THR A 40 19.31 -19.84 15.74
CA THR A 40 17.87 -20.00 15.53
C THR A 40 17.30 -18.95 14.55
N TRP A 41 16.03 -19.05 14.21
CA TRP A 41 15.37 -18.11 13.28
C TRP A 41 15.42 -16.67 13.77
N ALA A 42 15.05 -16.41 15.04
CA ALA A 42 15.08 -15.07 15.60
C ALA A 42 16.50 -14.49 15.67
N GLN A 43 17.47 -15.32 16.04
CA GLN A 43 18.89 -14.93 16.08
C GLN A 43 19.46 -14.63 14.69
N ARG A 44 19.05 -15.38 13.65
CA ARG A 44 19.46 -15.12 12.25
C ARG A 44 18.91 -13.79 11.75
N ALA A 45 17.63 -13.51 12.02
CA ALA A 45 17.00 -12.24 11.65
C ALA A 45 17.67 -11.04 12.37
N ALA A 46 17.97 -11.18 13.66
CA ALA A 46 18.73 -10.16 14.40
C ALA A 46 20.16 -10.00 13.85
N LEU A 47 20.86 -11.10 13.55
CA LEU A 47 22.20 -11.09 12.96
C LEU A 47 22.20 -10.29 11.65
N ARG A 48 21.22 -10.49 10.77
CA ARG A 48 21.09 -9.72 9.53
C ARG A 48 21.02 -8.22 9.81
N THR A 49 20.10 -7.79 10.68
CA THR A 49 19.98 -6.38 11.06
C THR A 49 21.29 -5.82 11.61
N VAL A 50 21.93 -6.53 12.54
CA VAL A 50 23.21 -6.13 13.15
C VAL A 50 24.31 -5.99 12.09
N ARG A 51 24.46 -6.95 11.18
CA ARG A 51 25.50 -6.93 10.14
C ARG A 51 25.25 -5.85 9.11
N MET A 52 24.00 -5.67 8.69
CA MET A 52 23.62 -4.62 7.75
C MET A 52 23.86 -3.24 8.33
N CYS A 53 23.46 -2.97 9.58
CA CYS A 53 23.75 -1.71 10.25
C CYS A 53 25.26 -1.47 10.41
N ALA A 54 26.03 -2.49 10.79
CA ALA A 54 27.49 -2.36 10.95
C ALA A 54 28.20 -2.10 9.60
N GLY A 55 27.66 -2.62 8.49
CA GLY A 55 28.21 -2.44 7.16
C GLY A 55 27.91 -1.08 6.52
N GLU A 56 26.98 -0.30 7.06
CA GLU A 56 26.65 1.03 6.51
C GLU A 56 27.63 2.09 7.06
N PRO A 57 28.46 2.73 6.22
CA PRO A 57 29.31 3.83 6.63
C PRO A 57 28.46 5.09 6.87
N PRO A 58 28.87 5.98 7.81
CA PRO A 58 28.16 7.22 8.06
C PRO A 58 28.49 8.26 6.97
N ILE A 59 27.69 8.27 5.89
CA ILE A 59 27.83 9.24 4.80
C ILE A 59 27.02 10.48 5.11
N ILE A 60 27.70 11.64 5.13
CA ILE A 60 27.09 12.97 5.32
C ILE A 60 27.57 13.88 4.19
N GLU A 61 26.68 14.25 3.29
CA GLU A 61 26.98 15.23 2.24
C GLU A 61 26.94 16.67 2.80
N PRO A 62 27.66 17.63 2.19
CA PRO A 62 27.91 18.94 2.82
C PRO A 62 26.66 19.67 3.33
N ASP A 63 25.57 19.65 2.60
CA ASP A 63 24.38 20.46 2.89
C ASP A 63 23.22 19.66 3.50
N GLN A 64 23.43 18.40 3.87
CA GLN A 64 22.40 17.56 4.47
C GLN A 64 22.10 17.96 5.92
N ARG A 65 20.83 18.00 6.26
CA ARG A 65 20.32 18.11 7.64
C ARG A 65 19.65 16.81 8.09
N ILE A 66 19.11 16.05 7.15
CA ILE A 66 18.53 14.72 7.38
C ILE A 66 19.43 13.70 6.69
N VAL A 67 20.08 12.85 7.48
CA VAL A 67 21.09 11.92 6.99
C VAL A 67 20.64 10.47 7.07
N PHE A 68 21.06 9.74 6.20
CA PHE A 68 21.21 8.32 5.96
C PHE A 68 21.25 8.09 4.44
N THR A 69 22.30 7.46 3.98
CA THR A 69 22.42 6.99 2.59
C THR A 69 22.75 5.51 2.63
N ARG A 70 21.87 4.68 2.07
CA ARG A 70 22.10 3.24 1.98
C ARG A 70 23.20 2.94 0.95
N THR A 71 24.19 2.14 1.36
CA THR A 71 25.33 1.77 0.52
C THR A 71 25.27 0.32 0.04
N GLN A 72 24.75 -0.58 0.85
CA GLN A 72 24.57 -1.98 0.49
C GLN A 72 23.37 -2.15 -0.43
N ARG A 73 23.63 -2.58 -1.69
CA ARG A 73 22.55 -2.73 -2.70
C ARG A 73 21.56 -3.83 -2.35
N ARG A 74 22.01 -4.90 -1.70
CA ARG A 74 21.22 -6.09 -1.44
C ARG A 74 21.03 -6.32 0.04
N VAL A 75 19.89 -6.88 0.40
CA VAL A 75 19.68 -7.47 1.72
C VAL A 75 19.96 -8.97 1.59
N PRO A 76 20.91 -9.53 2.35
CA PRO A 76 21.26 -10.94 2.24
C PRO A 76 20.12 -11.82 2.75
N PRO A 77 19.91 -13.01 2.15
CA PRO A 77 18.91 -13.95 2.62
C PRO A 77 19.29 -14.52 3.99
N LEU A 78 18.28 -14.86 4.80
CA LEU A 78 18.46 -15.53 6.10
C LEU A 78 18.85 -17.00 5.93
N TYR A 79 18.45 -17.61 4.82
CA TYR A 79 18.58 -19.03 4.53
C TYR A 79 18.95 -19.25 3.08
N THR A 80 19.66 -20.34 2.84
CA THR A 80 19.93 -20.81 1.48
C THR A 80 18.68 -21.44 0.86
N PRO A 81 18.62 -21.64 -0.46
CA PRO A 81 17.56 -22.41 -1.10
C PRO A 81 17.43 -23.84 -0.54
N ASP A 82 18.56 -24.45 -0.15
CA ASP A 82 18.58 -25.81 0.44
C ASP A 82 17.99 -25.81 1.85
N ASP A 83 18.27 -24.78 2.67
CA ASP A 83 17.63 -24.59 3.98
C ASP A 83 16.10 -24.49 3.82
N TRP A 84 15.63 -23.71 2.85
CA TRP A 84 14.19 -23.59 2.57
C TRP A 84 13.56 -24.91 2.12
N ALA A 85 14.26 -25.68 1.29
CA ALA A 85 13.79 -27.00 0.87
C ALA A 85 13.69 -27.97 2.07
N ALA A 86 14.68 -27.93 2.97
CA ALA A 86 14.67 -28.75 4.19
C ALA A 86 13.53 -28.34 5.15
N PHE A 87 13.26 -27.06 5.30
CA PHE A 87 12.14 -26.58 6.12
C PHE A 87 10.79 -27.03 5.57
N ARG A 88 10.54 -26.87 4.25
CA ARG A 88 9.30 -27.36 3.63
C ARG A 88 9.09 -28.85 3.78
N ALA A 89 10.18 -29.63 3.86
CA ALA A 89 10.11 -31.08 4.06
C ALA A 89 9.82 -31.50 5.52
N THR A 90 10.09 -30.62 6.50
CA THR A 90 10.05 -30.98 7.93
C THR A 90 9.02 -30.20 8.73
N LEU A 91 8.62 -29.01 8.29
CA LEU A 91 7.63 -28.19 8.97
C LEU A 91 6.20 -28.55 8.52
N ASP A 92 5.29 -28.57 9.47
CA ASP A 92 3.85 -28.65 9.16
C ASP A 92 3.34 -27.24 8.82
N GLY A 93 3.75 -26.73 7.66
CA GLY A 93 3.40 -25.42 7.16
C GLY A 93 4.29 -24.97 6.01
N ASP A 94 3.90 -23.87 5.36
CA ASP A 94 4.67 -23.25 4.30
C ASP A 94 5.39 -21.99 4.83
N PRO A 95 6.73 -22.02 4.96
CA PRO A 95 7.48 -20.84 5.36
C PRO A 95 7.45 -19.79 4.24
N SER A 96 6.95 -18.62 4.57
CA SER A 96 6.88 -17.45 3.67
C SER A 96 8.17 -16.63 3.69
N GLY A 97 8.20 -15.64 2.80
CA GLY A 97 9.24 -14.61 2.76
C GLY A 97 9.14 -13.61 3.93
N GLU A 98 9.54 -12.37 3.67
CA GLU A 98 9.61 -11.31 4.67
C GLU A 98 8.24 -10.72 5.01
N ILE A 99 8.10 -10.20 6.24
CA ILE A 99 6.91 -9.45 6.68
C ILE A 99 6.92 -8.08 6.03
N ASN A 100 5.85 -7.77 5.31
CA ASN A 100 5.68 -6.54 4.52
C ASN A 100 4.25 -6.01 4.64
N ASN A 101 4.01 -4.80 4.08
CA ASN A 101 2.67 -4.19 3.97
C ASN A 101 2.00 -3.91 5.32
N ILE A 102 2.78 -3.48 6.30
CA ILE A 102 2.28 -3.03 7.61
C ILE A 102 2.86 -1.67 7.98
N CYS A 103 2.37 -1.08 9.07
CA CYS A 103 2.82 0.22 9.56
C CYS A 103 3.28 0.09 11.00
N ALA A 104 4.47 0.59 11.31
CA ALA A 104 4.99 0.69 12.67
C ALA A 104 4.21 1.75 13.48
N ASP A 105 4.26 1.64 14.81
CA ASP A 105 3.80 2.68 15.73
C ASP A 105 4.87 3.76 15.88
N TRP A 106 5.09 4.53 14.80
CA TRP A 106 6.11 5.57 14.78
C TRP A 106 5.93 6.59 15.90
N GLY A 107 4.69 6.92 16.25
CA GLY A 107 4.39 7.86 17.33
C GLY A 107 4.89 7.36 18.66
N ALA A 108 4.56 6.14 19.04
CA ALA A 108 5.01 5.55 20.31
C ALA A 108 6.52 5.30 20.34
N VAL A 109 7.12 4.94 19.19
CA VAL A 109 8.58 4.76 19.10
C VAL A 109 9.31 6.07 19.35
N LEU A 110 8.89 7.16 18.71
CA LEU A 110 9.48 8.48 18.92
C LEU A 110 9.23 9.00 20.34
N ASP A 111 8.03 8.81 20.89
CA ASP A 111 7.69 9.29 22.25
C ASP A 111 8.50 8.59 23.35
N GLN A 112 8.86 7.33 23.16
CA GLN A 112 9.61 6.52 24.13
C GLN A 112 11.13 6.57 23.90
N GLY A 113 11.57 6.51 22.65
CA GLY A 113 12.94 6.26 22.26
C GLY A 113 13.37 4.79 22.43
N LEU A 114 14.46 4.43 21.77
CA LEU A 114 14.95 3.05 21.76
C LEU A 114 15.52 2.58 23.09
N LEU A 115 16.07 3.47 23.93
CA LEU A 115 16.58 3.10 25.24
C LEU A 115 15.46 2.66 26.19
N ALA A 116 14.31 3.32 26.16
CA ALA A 116 13.14 2.89 26.94
C ALA A 116 12.59 1.54 26.45
N ARG A 117 12.51 1.33 25.13
CA ARG A 117 12.11 0.04 24.53
C ARG A 117 13.09 -1.08 24.87
N ARG A 118 14.40 -0.78 24.87
CA ARG A 118 15.44 -1.71 25.34
C ARG A 118 15.24 -2.10 26.80
N ALA A 119 15.00 -1.12 27.66
CA ALA A 119 14.73 -1.38 29.07
C ALA A 119 13.48 -2.23 29.28
N GLN A 120 12.40 -1.98 28.50
CA GLN A 120 11.19 -2.80 28.51
C GLN A 120 11.50 -4.25 28.11
N ALA A 121 12.26 -4.46 27.01
CA ALA A 121 12.65 -5.79 26.56
C ALA A 121 13.42 -6.56 27.63
N LEU A 122 14.40 -5.91 28.28
CA LEU A 122 15.20 -6.52 29.36
C LEU A 122 14.36 -6.85 30.60
N ALA A 123 13.43 -5.97 30.98
CA ALA A 123 12.52 -6.22 32.11
C ALA A 123 11.57 -7.40 31.81
N THR A 124 11.01 -7.44 30.59
CA THR A 124 10.15 -8.56 30.15
C THR A 124 10.94 -9.88 30.10
N ARG A 125 12.18 -9.85 29.57
CA ARG A 125 13.06 -11.03 29.56
C ARG A 125 13.31 -11.58 30.98
N ALA A 126 13.57 -10.70 31.95
CA ALA A 126 13.73 -11.11 33.34
C ALA A 126 12.45 -11.74 33.92
N ARG A 127 11.30 -11.16 33.61
CA ARG A 127 9.98 -11.68 34.03
C ARG A 127 9.64 -13.03 33.40
N LEU A 128 10.03 -13.25 32.14
CA LEU A 128 9.75 -14.46 31.36
C LEU A 128 10.97 -15.41 31.27
N ALA A 129 11.88 -15.35 32.25
CA ALA A 129 13.13 -16.15 32.23
C ALA A 129 12.92 -17.67 32.12
N ALA A 130 11.73 -18.18 32.49
CA ALA A 130 11.36 -19.60 32.36
C ALA A 130 10.81 -19.98 30.96
N ASP A 131 10.61 -19.00 30.08
CA ASP A 131 10.15 -19.21 28.69
C ASP A 131 11.33 -18.99 27.72
N PRO A 132 11.97 -20.08 27.22
CA PRO A 132 13.13 -19.95 26.34
C PRO A 132 12.83 -19.20 25.03
N ALA A 133 11.63 -19.35 24.47
CA ALA A 133 11.25 -18.67 23.22
C ALA A 133 11.10 -17.15 23.42
N ALA A 134 10.51 -16.73 24.54
CA ALA A 134 10.42 -15.33 24.90
C ALA A 134 11.81 -14.71 25.17
N VAL A 135 12.67 -15.44 25.88
CA VAL A 135 14.05 -15.00 26.16
C VAL A 135 14.82 -14.80 24.87
N GLU A 136 14.77 -15.78 23.97
CA GLU A 136 15.44 -15.73 22.66
C GLU A 136 14.98 -14.53 21.83
N PHE A 137 13.66 -14.35 21.68
CA PHE A 137 13.11 -13.21 20.95
C PHE A 137 13.56 -11.87 21.54
N LEU A 138 13.46 -11.70 22.88
CA LEU A 138 13.81 -10.45 23.54
C LEU A 138 15.30 -10.15 23.47
N GLU A 139 16.17 -11.16 23.50
CA GLU A 139 17.61 -10.99 23.24
C GLU A 139 17.89 -10.57 21.81
N ALA A 140 17.20 -11.17 20.84
CA ALA A 140 17.27 -10.78 19.43
C ALA A 140 16.80 -9.32 19.23
N ALA A 141 15.70 -8.91 19.87
CA ALA A 141 15.20 -7.54 19.84
C ALA A 141 16.20 -6.55 20.43
N VAL A 142 16.79 -6.86 21.60
CA VAL A 142 17.83 -6.02 22.23
C VAL A 142 19.04 -5.86 21.32
N ALA A 143 19.51 -6.94 20.68
CA ALA A 143 20.64 -6.88 19.75
C ALA A 143 20.37 -5.97 18.55
N THR A 144 19.14 -5.97 18.02
CA THR A 144 18.76 -5.06 16.92
C THR A 144 18.70 -3.59 17.40
N ILE A 145 18.15 -3.34 18.59
CA ILE A 145 18.16 -1.98 19.19
C ILE A 145 19.59 -1.46 19.31
N ASP A 146 20.47 -2.27 19.89
CA ASP A 146 21.86 -1.90 20.11
C ASP A 146 22.58 -1.58 18.80
N SER A 147 22.27 -2.29 17.71
CA SER A 147 22.85 -2.02 16.39
C SER A 147 22.38 -0.70 15.77
N VAL A 148 21.13 -0.30 16.00
CA VAL A 148 20.60 0.99 15.55
C VAL A 148 21.21 2.14 16.34
N LEU A 149 21.38 1.97 17.66
CA LEU A 149 22.04 2.95 18.51
C LEU A 149 23.51 3.14 18.13
N ASP A 150 24.23 2.06 17.79
CA ASP A 150 25.60 2.14 17.27
C ASP A 150 25.64 2.88 15.92
N LEU A 151 24.74 2.59 15.02
CA LEU A 151 24.66 3.28 13.72
C LEU A 151 24.43 4.79 13.92
N ALA A 152 23.50 5.18 14.78
CA ALA A 152 23.25 6.58 15.11
C ALA A 152 24.49 7.25 15.74
N ALA A 153 25.18 6.57 16.66
CA ALA A 153 26.40 7.08 17.28
C ALA A 153 27.55 7.28 16.27
N ARG A 154 27.69 6.39 15.28
CA ARG A 154 28.67 6.55 14.19
C ARG A 154 28.37 7.76 13.31
N TYR A 155 27.10 7.97 12.96
CA TYR A 155 26.67 9.19 12.26
C TYR A 155 26.89 10.45 13.09
N ALA A 156 26.62 10.43 14.40
CA ALA A 156 26.88 11.56 15.31
C ALA A 156 28.40 11.89 15.40
N ALA A 157 29.23 10.86 15.47
CA ALA A 157 30.69 11.03 15.48
C ALA A 157 31.19 11.65 14.17
N GLU A 158 30.68 11.21 13.04
CA GLU A 158 31.04 11.77 11.73
C GLU A 158 30.53 13.21 11.58
N ALA A 159 29.32 13.52 12.03
CA ALA A 159 28.79 14.87 12.04
C ALA A 159 29.70 15.83 12.85
N ARG A 160 30.19 15.41 14.02
CA ARG A 160 31.16 16.18 14.83
C ARG A 160 32.48 16.38 14.08
N ARG A 161 32.99 15.32 13.45
CA ARG A 161 34.23 15.41 12.66
C ARG A 161 34.12 16.43 11.54
N LEU A 162 32.92 16.59 10.96
CA LEU A 162 32.61 17.56 9.90
C LEU A 162 32.22 18.95 10.45
N GLY A 163 32.23 19.14 11.78
CA GLY A 163 31.82 20.40 12.42
C GLY A 163 30.29 20.63 12.44
N ARG A 164 29.50 19.62 12.12
CA ARG A 164 28.02 19.69 12.08
C ARG A 164 27.44 19.34 13.46
N ASN A 165 27.63 20.27 14.41
CA ASN A 165 27.24 20.06 15.81
C ASN A 165 25.72 19.98 16.00
N ASP A 166 24.93 20.69 15.21
CA ASP A 166 23.48 20.63 15.18
C ASP A 166 22.96 19.23 14.83
N LEU A 167 23.51 18.65 13.77
CA LEU A 167 23.19 17.29 13.33
C LEU A 167 23.69 16.24 14.33
N ALA A 168 24.90 16.42 14.87
CA ALA A 168 25.43 15.54 15.89
C ALA A 168 24.53 15.51 17.14
N ALA A 169 24.04 16.67 17.60
CA ALA A 169 23.14 16.76 18.73
C ALA A 169 21.81 16.03 18.46
N ALA A 170 21.22 16.17 17.27
CA ALA A 170 20.01 15.46 16.90
C ALA A 170 20.19 13.92 16.89
N LEU A 171 21.34 13.43 16.39
CA LEU A 171 21.69 12.01 16.33
C LEU A 171 22.06 11.40 17.69
N ASP A 172 22.64 12.19 18.61
CA ASP A 172 22.89 11.77 19.99
C ASP A 172 21.60 11.62 20.80
N GLU A 173 20.67 12.54 20.56
CA GLU A 173 19.38 12.53 21.24
C GLU A 173 18.48 11.42 20.75
N ALA A 174 18.29 11.32 19.44
CA ALA A 174 17.33 10.44 18.81
C ALA A 174 18.00 9.59 17.69
N PRO A 175 17.69 8.30 17.58
CA PRO A 175 16.51 7.60 18.15
C PRO A 175 16.69 7.04 19.58
N ALA A 176 17.78 7.33 20.27
CA ALA A 176 18.05 6.79 21.61
C ALA A 176 16.97 7.18 22.62
N ASN A 177 16.64 8.45 22.67
CA ASN A 177 15.65 9.04 23.57
C ASN A 177 14.50 9.67 22.77
N ARG A 178 13.48 10.15 23.49
CA ARG A 178 12.44 10.99 22.90
C ARG A 178 13.07 12.26 22.31
N PRO A 179 12.80 12.58 21.02
CA PRO A 179 13.26 13.83 20.44
C PRO A 179 12.69 15.05 21.16
N THR A 180 13.49 16.12 21.28
CA THR A 180 13.04 17.40 21.84
C THR A 180 12.81 18.47 20.78
N SER A 181 13.10 18.15 19.51
CA SER A 181 12.90 19.05 18.37
C SER A 181 12.31 18.32 17.15
N PHE A 182 11.72 19.10 16.25
CA PHE A 182 11.20 18.60 14.98
C PHE A 182 12.32 18.00 14.11
N HIS A 183 13.50 18.63 14.08
CA HIS A 183 14.67 18.13 13.37
C HIS A 183 15.10 16.76 13.87
N ALA A 184 15.25 16.59 15.18
CA ALA A 184 15.63 15.32 15.79
C ALA A 184 14.57 14.23 15.55
N ALA A 185 13.27 14.57 15.55
CA ALA A 185 12.19 13.64 15.26
C ALA A 185 12.22 13.15 13.81
N LEU A 186 12.43 14.05 12.84
CA LEU A 186 12.57 13.68 11.41
C LEU A 186 13.81 12.83 11.17
N GLN A 187 14.95 13.20 11.78
CA GLN A 187 16.19 12.43 11.70
C GLN A 187 16.06 11.03 12.27
N ALA A 188 15.41 10.90 13.44
CA ALA A 188 15.13 9.60 14.04
C ALA A 188 14.24 8.74 13.14
N LEU A 189 13.15 9.32 12.64
CA LEU A 189 12.20 8.62 11.74
C LEU A 189 12.91 8.11 10.49
N ARG A 190 13.76 8.95 9.84
CA ARG A 190 14.53 8.54 8.67
C ARG A 190 15.43 7.34 8.95
N LEU A 191 16.17 7.36 10.07
CA LEU A 191 17.08 6.28 10.43
C LEU A 191 16.33 4.99 10.78
N LEU A 192 15.28 5.09 11.60
CA LEU A 192 14.48 3.94 12.01
C LEU A 192 13.82 3.26 10.81
N GLN A 193 13.23 4.05 9.90
CA GLN A 193 12.59 3.56 8.69
C GLN A 193 13.61 2.89 7.74
N ALA A 194 14.78 3.49 7.56
CA ALA A 194 15.84 2.91 6.73
C ALA A 194 16.32 1.54 7.26
N VAL A 195 16.42 1.38 8.59
CA VAL A 195 16.82 0.09 9.18
C VAL A 195 15.74 -0.99 9.01
N VAL A 196 14.45 -0.64 8.92
CA VAL A 196 13.41 -1.61 8.54
C VAL A 196 13.76 -2.26 7.20
N TRP A 197 14.23 -1.49 6.22
CA TRP A 197 14.66 -2.01 4.92
C TRP A 197 15.96 -2.80 4.99
N LEU A 198 16.95 -2.35 5.78
CA LEU A 198 18.17 -3.11 6.03
C LEU A 198 17.87 -4.47 6.69
N SER A 199 16.77 -4.55 7.44
CA SER A 199 16.28 -5.78 8.06
C SER A 199 15.48 -6.67 7.09
N GLY A 200 15.29 -6.27 5.82
CA GLY A 200 14.63 -7.03 4.77
C GLY A 200 13.12 -6.85 4.70
N HIS A 201 12.56 -5.90 5.44
CA HIS A 201 11.13 -5.63 5.43
C HIS A 201 10.82 -4.47 4.48
N MET A 202 9.72 -4.57 3.76
CA MET A 202 9.36 -3.69 2.66
C MET A 202 7.90 -3.23 2.77
N HIS A 203 7.49 -2.22 1.96
CA HIS A 203 6.14 -1.65 1.98
C HIS A 203 5.70 -1.23 3.38
N VAL A 204 6.56 -0.46 4.06
CA VAL A 204 6.29 -0.01 5.43
C VAL A 204 5.79 1.43 5.39
N GLY A 205 4.52 1.61 5.75
CA GLY A 205 3.88 2.92 5.79
C GLY A 205 4.50 3.83 6.86
N LEU A 206 4.55 5.14 6.57
CA LEU A 206 4.93 6.18 7.53
C LEU A 206 3.73 6.61 8.40
N GLY A 207 2.54 6.10 8.11
CA GLY A 207 1.36 6.31 8.91
C GLY A 207 0.92 7.77 8.99
N ARG A 208 0.38 8.16 10.12
CA ARG A 208 -0.22 9.47 10.36
C ARG A 208 0.83 10.51 10.75
N LEU A 209 1.70 10.84 9.79
CA LEU A 209 2.88 11.67 10.00
C LEU A 209 2.56 13.04 10.61
N ASP A 210 1.50 13.69 10.17
CA ASP A 210 1.06 14.98 10.68
C ASP A 210 0.61 14.92 12.15
N GLN A 211 0.19 13.74 12.66
CA GLN A 211 -0.26 13.59 14.03
C GLN A 211 0.92 13.41 14.98
N TYR A 212 1.79 12.46 14.72
CA TYR A 212 2.87 12.15 15.66
C TYR A 212 4.06 13.12 15.58
N LEU A 213 4.22 13.87 14.48
CA LEU A 213 5.27 14.90 14.36
C LEU A 213 4.80 16.30 14.79
N TRP A 214 3.50 16.57 14.76
CA TRP A 214 2.97 17.88 15.12
C TRP A 214 3.40 18.38 16.53
N PRO A 215 3.40 17.56 17.59
CA PRO A 215 3.84 18.00 18.92
C PRO A 215 5.25 18.58 18.94
N TYR A 216 6.18 17.99 18.17
CA TYR A 216 7.58 18.45 18.10
C TYR A 216 7.68 19.77 17.35
N LEU A 217 7.01 19.87 16.20
CA LEU A 217 6.98 21.12 15.41
C LEU A 217 6.30 22.25 16.17
N ALA A 218 5.16 22.00 16.78
CA ALA A 218 4.43 23.00 17.56
C ALA A 218 5.27 23.56 18.72
N ALA A 219 6.02 22.68 19.41
CA ALA A 219 6.93 23.09 20.48
C ALA A 219 8.10 23.95 19.98
N ASP A 220 8.66 23.63 18.79
CA ASP A 220 9.74 24.42 18.19
C ASP A 220 9.26 25.80 17.74
N LEU A 221 8.09 25.86 17.08
CA LEU A 221 7.47 27.12 16.67
C LEU A 221 7.15 28.00 17.88
N ALA A 222 6.53 27.43 18.92
CA ALA A 222 6.18 28.17 20.14
C ALA A 222 7.40 28.71 20.89
N ALA A 223 8.51 27.97 20.86
CA ALA A 223 9.77 28.39 21.48
C ALA A 223 10.62 29.31 20.60
N GLY A 224 10.21 29.58 19.36
CA GLY A 224 10.99 30.37 18.40
C GLY A 224 12.30 29.70 17.96
N ARG A 225 12.44 28.39 18.14
CA ARG A 225 13.60 27.62 17.65
C ARG A 225 13.52 27.36 16.16
N LEU A 226 12.32 27.37 15.59
CA LEU A 226 12.02 27.15 14.18
C LEU A 226 10.92 28.12 13.75
N ASP A 227 10.97 28.56 12.51
CA ASP A 227 9.88 29.26 11.83
C ASP A 227 9.26 28.37 10.75
N TRP A 228 8.16 28.82 10.14
CA TRP A 228 7.48 28.03 9.11
C TRP A 228 8.35 27.73 7.88
N PRO A 229 9.09 28.71 7.31
CA PRO A 229 10.01 28.41 6.20
C PRO A 229 11.05 27.34 6.57
N GLY A 230 11.63 27.41 7.76
CA GLY A 230 12.59 26.41 8.25
C GLY A 230 11.96 25.03 8.47
N ALA A 231 10.73 24.99 8.96
CA ALA A 231 9.97 23.75 9.15
C ALA A 231 9.65 23.07 7.79
N GLU A 232 9.16 23.83 6.83
CA GLU A 232 8.87 23.33 5.47
C GLU A 232 10.16 22.89 4.76
N GLU A 233 11.29 23.56 5.00
CA GLU A 233 12.58 23.17 4.45
C GLU A 233 13.09 21.85 5.03
N LEU A 234 12.98 21.62 6.34
CA LEU A 234 13.30 20.35 6.97
C LEU A 234 12.41 19.20 6.47
N LEU A 235 11.11 19.45 6.39
CA LEU A 235 10.16 18.45 5.89
C LEU A 235 10.41 18.11 4.43
N ALA A 236 10.75 19.09 3.59
CA ALA A 236 11.08 18.87 2.19
C ALA A 236 12.35 18.04 2.05
N GLU A 237 13.37 18.31 2.85
CA GLU A 237 14.59 17.48 2.86
C GLU A 237 14.29 16.06 3.31
N PHE A 238 13.45 15.88 4.33
CA PHE A 238 13.02 14.55 4.75
C PHE A 238 12.31 13.81 3.60
N PHE A 239 11.39 14.44 2.88
CA PHE A 239 10.71 13.83 1.74
C PHE A 239 11.68 13.48 0.61
N ILE A 240 12.64 14.36 0.28
CA ILE A 240 13.69 14.07 -0.70
C ILE A 240 14.53 12.86 -0.23
N SER A 241 14.86 12.78 1.06
CA SER A 241 15.69 11.71 1.62
C SER A 241 15.05 10.31 1.50
N LEU A 242 13.71 10.23 1.49
CA LEU A 242 12.97 8.96 1.30
C LEU A 242 13.18 8.35 -0.10
N ASN A 243 13.57 9.17 -1.08
CA ASN A 243 13.79 8.73 -2.45
C ASN A 243 15.24 8.29 -2.74
N ARG A 244 16.16 8.37 -1.77
CA ARG A 244 17.57 8.02 -2.01
C ARG A 244 17.82 6.52 -2.19
N ASP A 245 17.00 5.69 -1.62
CA ASP A 245 17.12 4.24 -1.63
C ASP A 245 15.90 3.52 -2.21
N SER A 246 14.94 4.28 -2.74
CA SER A 246 13.70 3.75 -3.30
C SER A 246 13.89 2.82 -4.51
N ASP A 247 14.94 3.02 -5.30
CA ASP A 247 15.29 2.19 -6.45
C ASP A 247 15.98 0.85 -6.08
N LEU A 248 16.45 0.71 -4.84
CA LEU A 248 16.97 -0.56 -4.31
C LEU A 248 15.86 -1.52 -3.86
N TYR A 249 14.65 -1.11 -4.04
CA TYR A 249 13.48 -1.75 -3.52
C TYR A 249 12.89 -2.72 -4.56
N PRO A 250 12.84 -4.02 -4.30
CA PRO A 250 12.27 -4.99 -5.22
C PRO A 250 10.73 -5.01 -5.14
N GLY A 251 10.10 -3.84 -5.21
CA GLY A 251 8.65 -3.71 -5.22
C GLY A 251 8.01 -4.31 -6.46
N VAL A 252 6.70 -4.18 -6.58
CA VAL A 252 5.93 -4.65 -7.74
C VAL A 252 6.39 -3.93 -9.01
N GLN A 253 6.81 -2.70 -8.86
CA GLN A 253 7.42 -1.88 -9.91
C GLN A 253 8.50 -0.99 -9.29
N VAL A 254 9.43 -0.52 -10.13
CA VAL A 254 10.48 0.39 -9.70
C VAL A 254 9.85 1.66 -9.11
N GLY A 255 10.29 2.05 -7.91
CA GLY A 255 9.82 3.23 -7.21
C GLY A 255 8.52 3.06 -6.42
N ASP A 256 7.90 1.88 -6.43
CA ASP A 256 6.75 1.58 -5.55
C ASP A 256 7.22 0.87 -4.28
N ASN A 257 7.61 1.63 -3.28
CA ASN A 257 8.16 1.10 -2.03
C ASN A 257 7.24 1.28 -0.81
N GLY A 258 6.02 1.74 -1.04
CA GLY A 258 4.95 1.77 -0.04
C GLY A 258 5.17 2.74 1.11
N GLN A 259 6.00 3.77 0.96
CA GLN A 259 6.19 4.82 1.96
C GLN A 259 4.97 5.76 2.02
N SER A 260 3.82 5.19 2.38
CA SER A 260 2.56 5.92 2.43
C SER A 260 2.46 6.78 3.68
N VAL A 261 2.05 8.04 3.50
CA VAL A 261 1.71 8.99 4.56
C VAL A 261 0.21 9.22 4.53
N MET A 262 -0.45 9.16 5.69
CA MET A 262 -1.86 9.44 5.87
C MET A 262 -2.04 10.73 6.64
N LEU A 263 -2.74 11.71 6.05
CA LEU A 263 -2.93 13.06 6.60
C LEU A 263 -4.39 13.31 6.99
N GLY A 264 -4.59 14.20 7.97
CA GLY A 264 -5.91 14.72 8.35
C GLY A 264 -6.87 13.69 8.97
N GLY A 265 -8.15 13.83 8.67
CA GLY A 265 -9.23 13.01 9.23
C GLY A 265 -9.49 13.27 10.69
N VAL A 266 -9.82 12.21 11.45
CA VAL A 266 -10.08 12.30 12.89
C VAL A 266 -9.00 11.62 13.72
N ASP A 267 -8.82 12.04 14.98
CA ASP A 267 -7.97 11.37 15.96
C ASP A 267 -8.68 10.14 16.57
N ARG A 268 -7.99 9.39 17.41
CA ARG A 268 -8.57 8.20 18.09
C ARG A 268 -9.82 8.52 18.90
N ALA A 269 -9.97 9.75 19.41
CA ALA A 269 -11.17 10.20 20.13
C ALA A 269 -12.29 10.68 19.19
N GLY A 270 -12.07 10.73 17.89
CA GLY A 270 -13.04 11.20 16.89
C GLY A 270 -13.09 12.72 16.71
N ARG A 271 -12.08 13.44 17.17
CA ARG A 271 -11.96 14.89 16.99
C ARG A 271 -11.23 15.18 15.69
N GLU A 272 -11.52 16.34 15.08
CA GLU A 272 -10.79 16.82 13.91
C GLU A 272 -9.27 16.78 14.14
N ALA A 273 -8.56 16.17 13.22
CA ALA A 273 -7.13 15.93 13.32
C ALA A 273 -6.31 16.73 12.29
N VAL A 274 -6.96 17.47 11.40
CA VAL A 274 -6.28 18.41 10.50
C VAL A 274 -5.58 19.48 11.35
N ASN A 275 -4.29 19.65 11.12
CA ASN A 275 -3.46 20.59 11.84
C ASN A 275 -2.52 21.34 10.87
N PRO A 276 -1.76 22.36 11.31
CA PRO A 276 -0.91 23.13 10.41
C PRO A 276 0.15 22.29 9.67
N LEU A 277 0.60 21.15 10.23
CA LEU A 277 1.53 20.26 9.55
C LEU A 277 0.85 19.46 8.42
N THR A 278 -0.46 19.19 8.50
CA THR A 278 -1.25 18.62 7.39
C THR A 278 -1.13 19.48 6.15
N TRP A 279 -1.34 20.80 6.29
CA TRP A 279 -1.23 21.79 5.21
C TRP A 279 0.21 21.90 4.68
N ALA A 280 1.19 21.94 5.59
CA ALA A 280 2.60 22.00 5.20
C ALA A 280 3.02 20.75 4.41
N ALA A 281 2.57 19.56 4.82
CA ALA A 281 2.89 18.32 4.13
C ALA A 281 2.35 18.29 2.69
N LEU A 282 1.12 18.74 2.46
CA LEU A 282 0.56 18.87 1.10
C LEU A 282 1.37 19.84 0.24
N ARG A 283 1.70 21.04 0.77
CA ARG A 283 2.50 22.03 0.03
C ARG A 283 3.91 21.52 -0.28
N VAL A 284 4.55 20.89 0.70
CA VAL A 284 5.91 20.35 0.57
C VAL A 284 5.94 19.19 -0.42
N ALA A 285 4.97 18.27 -0.37
CA ALA A 285 4.87 17.18 -1.34
C ALA A 285 4.75 17.72 -2.78
N GLY A 286 3.95 18.77 -2.98
CA GLY A 286 3.83 19.43 -4.27
C GLY A 286 5.11 20.15 -4.73
N ALA A 287 5.88 20.74 -3.82
CA ALA A 287 7.15 21.38 -4.13
C ALA A 287 8.26 20.38 -4.44
N VAL A 288 8.33 19.29 -3.69
CA VAL A 288 9.30 18.19 -3.89
C VAL A 288 8.98 17.42 -5.17
N ALA A 289 7.72 17.11 -5.42
CA ALA A 289 7.22 16.42 -6.63
C ALA A 289 8.06 15.18 -6.99
N MET A 290 8.25 14.28 -6.02
CA MET A 290 8.91 12.98 -6.19
C MET A 290 7.92 11.86 -5.81
N ILE A 291 8.26 10.60 -6.14
CA ILE A 291 7.35 9.46 -5.97
C ILE A 291 7.05 9.16 -4.49
N ASP A 292 8.00 9.44 -3.60
CA ASP A 292 7.87 9.23 -2.16
C ASP A 292 7.97 10.54 -1.37
N PRO A 293 7.21 10.63 -0.26
CA PRO A 293 6.21 9.67 0.20
C PRO A 293 4.91 9.75 -0.62
N LYS A 294 4.18 8.64 -0.72
CA LYS A 294 2.82 8.64 -1.25
C LYS A 294 1.88 9.32 -0.27
N ILE A 295 1.29 10.42 -0.68
CA ILE A 295 0.38 11.20 0.18
C ILE A 295 -1.05 10.66 0.06
N ASN A 296 -1.64 10.35 1.21
CA ASN A 296 -3.06 10.07 1.34
C ASN A 296 -3.69 11.16 2.21
N LEU A 297 -4.90 11.60 1.84
CA LEU A 297 -5.68 12.57 2.61
C LEU A 297 -7.02 11.95 3.00
N ARG A 298 -7.29 11.93 4.30
CA ARG A 298 -8.58 11.53 4.85
C ARG A 298 -9.56 12.69 4.73
N VAL A 299 -10.73 12.40 4.20
CA VAL A 299 -11.77 13.40 3.92
C VAL A 299 -13.14 12.92 4.39
N THR A 300 -14.05 13.89 4.58
CA THR A 300 -15.49 13.70 4.77
C THR A 300 -16.22 14.71 3.91
N PRO A 301 -17.57 14.65 3.78
CA PRO A 301 -18.36 15.70 3.14
C PRO A 301 -18.11 17.11 3.72
N ASP A 302 -17.76 17.16 5.01
CA ASP A 302 -17.59 18.43 5.77
C ASP A 302 -16.14 18.93 5.76
N THR A 303 -15.20 18.23 5.10
CA THR A 303 -13.79 18.68 5.01
C THR A 303 -13.71 20.11 4.45
N ASP A 304 -12.85 20.94 5.07
CA ASP A 304 -12.62 22.32 4.66
C ASP A 304 -12.35 22.41 3.14
N HIS A 305 -13.07 23.33 2.47
CA HIS A 305 -12.93 23.50 1.02
C HIS A 305 -11.53 23.95 0.61
N GLU A 306 -10.89 24.82 1.39
CA GLU A 306 -9.52 25.26 1.10
C GLU A 306 -8.51 24.11 1.25
N LEU A 307 -8.74 23.17 2.17
CA LEU A 307 -7.91 21.95 2.28
C LEU A 307 -8.06 21.08 1.03
N LEU A 308 -9.29 20.87 0.56
CA LEU A 308 -9.55 20.13 -0.68
C LEU A 308 -8.93 20.84 -1.89
N ARG A 309 -8.97 22.15 -1.91
CA ARG A 309 -8.37 22.99 -2.96
C ARG A 309 -6.84 22.89 -2.94
N GLU A 310 -6.20 22.89 -1.76
CA GLU A 310 -4.76 22.65 -1.63
C GLU A 310 -4.38 21.24 -2.09
N ALA A 311 -5.14 20.23 -1.70
CA ALA A 311 -4.97 18.86 -2.17
C ALA A 311 -5.11 18.75 -3.70
N SER A 312 -6.05 19.51 -4.30
CA SER A 312 -6.23 19.56 -5.76
C SER A 312 -5.05 20.19 -6.49
N ARG A 313 -4.28 21.09 -5.85
CA ARG A 313 -3.00 21.59 -6.40
C ARG A 313 -1.98 20.47 -6.55
N LEU A 314 -1.93 19.56 -5.56
CA LEU A 314 -1.05 18.39 -5.62
C LEU A 314 -1.52 17.41 -6.69
N THR A 315 -2.82 17.10 -6.76
CA THR A 315 -3.42 16.25 -7.80
C THR A 315 -3.09 16.74 -9.22
N ARG A 316 -3.12 18.05 -9.44
CA ARG A 316 -2.80 18.68 -10.73
C ARG A 316 -1.40 18.36 -11.26
N LEU A 317 -0.46 17.97 -10.39
CA LEU A 317 0.90 17.63 -10.80
C LEU A 317 1.01 16.27 -11.50
N GLY A 318 -0.04 15.46 -11.49
CA GLY A 318 -0.06 14.17 -12.18
C GLY A 318 0.71 13.04 -11.46
N LEU A 319 1.04 13.22 -10.19
CA LEU A 319 1.81 12.24 -9.41
C LEU A 319 0.95 11.04 -8.91
N GLY A 320 -0.36 11.03 -9.22
CA GLY A 320 -1.29 10.00 -8.73
C GLY A 320 -1.68 10.14 -7.25
N PHE A 321 -1.32 11.24 -6.61
CA PHE A 321 -1.71 11.56 -5.23
C PHE A 321 -1.98 13.06 -5.06
N PRO A 322 -2.69 13.52 -3.99
CA PRO A 322 -3.12 12.68 -2.86
C PRO A 322 -4.11 11.61 -3.30
N GLN A 323 -3.98 10.45 -2.67
CA GLN A 323 -5.04 9.47 -2.66
C GLN A 323 -6.05 9.88 -1.58
N TYR A 324 -7.35 9.83 -1.88
CA TYR A 324 -8.39 10.27 -0.93
C TYR A 324 -9.02 9.06 -0.25
N ALA A 325 -9.27 9.16 1.05
CA ALA A 325 -9.99 8.15 1.83
C ALA A 325 -11.14 8.80 2.61
N ASN A 326 -12.34 8.26 2.47
CA ASN A 326 -13.56 8.78 3.08
C ASN A 326 -13.77 8.15 4.46
N ASP A 327 -13.54 8.93 5.51
CA ASP A 327 -13.68 8.47 6.90
C ASP A 327 -15.09 7.96 7.23
N ASP A 328 -16.14 8.53 6.60
CA ASP A 328 -17.52 8.12 6.81
C ASP A 328 -17.84 6.73 6.26
N GLN A 329 -16.97 6.19 5.38
CA GLN A 329 -17.08 4.83 4.86
C GLN A 329 -16.05 3.89 5.48
N VAL A 330 -14.81 4.35 5.61
CA VAL A 330 -13.69 3.50 6.07
C VAL A 330 -13.86 3.12 7.55
N ILE A 331 -14.12 4.10 8.42
CA ILE A 331 -14.17 3.85 9.86
C ILE A 331 -15.34 2.91 10.21
N PRO A 332 -16.60 3.17 9.80
CA PRO A 332 -17.71 2.25 10.06
C PRO A 332 -17.48 0.86 9.45
N GLY A 333 -16.92 0.77 8.25
CA GLY A 333 -16.60 -0.50 7.59
C GLY A 333 -15.61 -1.34 8.40
N LEU A 334 -14.52 -0.74 8.87
CA LEU A 334 -13.54 -1.42 9.73
C LEU A 334 -14.17 -1.88 11.04
N VAL A 335 -15.01 -1.05 11.67
CA VAL A 335 -15.71 -1.41 12.90
C VAL A 335 -16.70 -2.56 12.68
N ALA A 336 -17.48 -2.52 11.60
CA ALA A 336 -18.39 -3.61 11.22
C ALA A 336 -17.63 -4.91 10.97
N PHE A 337 -16.42 -4.83 10.44
CA PHE A 337 -15.54 -5.97 10.27
C PHE A 337 -14.91 -6.48 11.59
N GLY A 338 -14.93 -5.70 12.67
CA GLY A 338 -14.48 -6.12 14.01
C GLY A 338 -13.24 -5.42 14.54
N TYR A 339 -12.87 -4.29 13.97
CA TYR A 339 -11.87 -3.40 14.59
C TYR A 339 -12.50 -2.56 15.70
N ASP A 340 -11.76 -2.26 16.76
CA ASP A 340 -12.21 -1.33 17.78
C ASP A 340 -12.33 0.09 17.20
N TRP A 341 -13.30 0.87 17.69
CA TRP A 341 -13.55 2.23 17.21
C TRP A 341 -12.33 3.14 17.26
N GLU A 342 -11.57 3.08 18.34
CA GLU A 342 -10.37 3.89 18.49
C GLU A 342 -9.29 3.52 17.49
N ASP A 343 -9.12 2.22 17.23
CA ASP A 343 -8.15 1.71 16.27
C ASP A 343 -8.60 1.99 14.84
N ALA A 344 -9.89 1.78 14.54
CA ALA A 344 -10.45 2.11 13.24
C ALA A 344 -10.29 3.60 12.89
N ARG A 345 -10.40 4.51 13.85
CA ARG A 345 -10.14 5.94 13.66
C ARG A 345 -8.66 6.27 13.40
N ASP A 346 -7.77 5.39 13.79
CA ASP A 346 -6.32 5.57 13.62
C ASP A 346 -5.77 4.85 12.39
N TYR A 347 -6.63 4.38 11.49
CA TYR A 347 -6.22 3.68 10.29
C TYR A 347 -5.28 4.50 9.41
N THR A 348 -4.40 3.79 8.73
CA THR A 348 -3.57 4.27 7.64
C THR A 348 -3.64 3.29 6.47
N VAL A 349 -2.94 3.56 5.39
CA VAL A 349 -2.67 2.56 4.35
C VAL A 349 -1.22 2.10 4.44
N ALA A 350 -1.02 0.83 4.14
CA ALA A 350 0.31 0.26 3.94
C ALA A 350 0.33 -0.35 2.54
N ALA A 351 1.36 -0.05 1.78
CA ALA A 351 1.49 -0.38 0.36
C ALA A 351 0.60 0.45 -0.58
N CYS A 352 -0.47 -0.12 -1.15
CA CYS A 352 -1.29 0.56 -2.17
C CYS A 352 -2.49 1.29 -1.54
N TRP A 353 -3.48 0.50 -1.10
CA TRP A 353 -4.79 1.02 -0.64
C TRP A 353 -5.30 0.32 0.61
N GLU A 354 -4.62 -0.74 1.01
CA GLU A 354 -5.04 -1.62 2.07
C GLU A 354 -4.95 -0.92 3.42
N PHE A 355 -6.05 -0.93 4.17
CA PHE A 355 -6.08 -0.33 5.49
C PHE A 355 -5.32 -1.17 6.50
N ILE A 356 -4.55 -0.50 7.35
CA ILE A 356 -3.78 -1.10 8.43
C ILE A 356 -3.87 -0.21 9.67
N ILE A 357 -3.78 -0.82 10.85
CA ILE A 357 -3.71 -0.08 12.11
C ILE A 357 -2.24 0.02 12.54
N PRO A 358 -1.67 1.22 12.64
CA PRO A 358 -0.27 1.41 13.01
C PRO A 358 0.09 0.68 14.31
N GLY A 359 1.16 -0.08 14.27
CA GLY A 359 1.65 -0.82 15.43
C GLY A 359 0.84 -2.02 15.88
N ARG A 360 -0.38 -2.24 15.37
CA ARG A 360 -1.34 -3.24 15.88
C ARG A 360 -1.79 -4.26 14.84
N GLY A 361 -1.57 -3.98 13.56
CA GLY A 361 -1.90 -4.89 12.46
C GLY A 361 -0.70 -5.72 12.05
N MET A 362 -0.83 -7.07 12.13
CA MET A 362 0.04 -8.03 11.47
C MET A 362 -0.79 -8.76 10.42
N GLU A 363 -1.19 -8.01 9.42
CA GLU A 363 -2.15 -8.45 8.41
C GLU A 363 -1.44 -8.73 7.09
N ILE A 364 -1.84 -9.80 6.42
CA ILE A 364 -1.33 -10.14 5.09
C ILE A 364 -2.35 -9.66 4.07
N VAL A 365 -2.19 -8.42 3.65
CA VAL A 365 -3.22 -7.68 2.89
C VAL A 365 -3.31 -8.08 1.41
N ASN A 366 -2.32 -8.81 0.89
CA ASN A 366 -2.19 -9.19 -0.52
C ASN A 366 -1.97 -10.70 -0.69
N VAL A 367 -2.92 -11.53 -0.24
CA VAL A 367 -2.86 -12.99 -0.43
C VAL A 367 -3.04 -13.37 -1.90
N GLY A 368 -3.94 -12.71 -2.61
CA GLY A 368 -4.21 -12.95 -4.02
C GLY A 368 -5.45 -12.20 -4.51
N ALA A 369 -5.87 -12.48 -5.75
CA ALA A 369 -7.05 -11.86 -6.33
C ALA A 369 -8.04 -12.88 -6.87
N VAL A 370 -9.31 -12.67 -6.58
CA VAL A 370 -10.44 -13.34 -7.24
C VAL A 370 -10.69 -12.64 -8.57
N SER A 371 -10.56 -13.37 -9.67
CA SER A 371 -10.81 -12.85 -11.00
C SER A 371 -12.30 -12.90 -11.33
N PHE A 372 -13.00 -11.78 -11.18
CA PHE A 372 -14.41 -11.70 -11.54
C PHE A 372 -14.64 -11.97 -13.03
N PRO A 373 -13.79 -11.49 -13.97
CA PRO A 373 -13.96 -11.85 -15.38
C PRO A 373 -13.79 -13.35 -15.65
N ALA A 374 -12.85 -14.02 -14.97
CA ALA A 374 -12.68 -15.47 -15.12
C ALA A 374 -13.89 -16.24 -14.58
N ALA A 375 -14.42 -15.84 -13.43
CA ALA A 375 -15.61 -16.46 -12.85
C ALA A 375 -16.84 -16.26 -13.75
N ALA A 376 -17.03 -15.05 -14.28
CA ALA A 376 -18.10 -14.76 -15.22
C ALA A 376 -17.94 -15.55 -16.55
N ASP A 377 -16.73 -15.58 -17.15
CA ASP A 377 -16.49 -16.29 -18.39
C ASP A 377 -16.71 -17.81 -18.24
N ALA A 378 -16.20 -18.41 -17.18
CA ALA A 378 -16.41 -19.83 -16.90
C ALA A 378 -17.90 -20.16 -16.73
N ALA A 379 -18.64 -19.34 -15.98
CA ALA A 379 -20.08 -19.50 -15.78
C ALA A 379 -20.87 -19.36 -17.07
N ILE A 380 -20.56 -18.32 -17.86
CA ILE A 380 -21.21 -18.04 -19.16
C ILE A 380 -20.97 -19.21 -20.13
N ARG A 381 -19.72 -19.62 -20.32
CA ARG A 381 -19.40 -20.73 -21.24
C ARG A 381 -20.08 -22.03 -20.82
N ALA A 382 -19.98 -22.40 -19.55
CA ALA A 382 -20.58 -23.64 -19.05
C ALA A 382 -22.11 -23.62 -19.13
N GLY A 383 -22.75 -22.52 -18.73
CA GLY A 383 -24.20 -22.41 -18.73
C GLY A 383 -24.79 -22.34 -20.12
N LEU A 384 -24.20 -21.56 -21.05
CA LEU A 384 -24.66 -21.50 -22.43
C LEU A 384 -24.46 -22.85 -23.18
N ALA A 385 -23.35 -23.55 -22.96
CA ALA A 385 -23.09 -24.87 -23.53
C ALA A 385 -24.04 -25.94 -22.96
N ALA A 386 -24.45 -25.82 -21.69
CA ALA A 386 -25.45 -26.69 -21.08
C ALA A 386 -26.89 -26.38 -21.50
N GLY A 387 -27.15 -25.24 -22.14
CA GLY A 387 -28.49 -24.80 -22.52
C GLY A 387 -29.32 -24.31 -21.32
N ASP A 388 -28.65 -23.66 -20.33
CA ASP A 388 -29.33 -23.11 -19.16
C ASP A 388 -30.44 -22.13 -19.57
N ALA A 389 -31.66 -22.40 -19.07
CA ALA A 389 -32.87 -21.71 -19.53
C ALA A 389 -33.04 -20.29 -18.96
N GLY A 390 -32.29 -19.92 -17.94
CA GLY A 390 -32.43 -18.64 -17.25
C GLY A 390 -31.13 -18.07 -16.76
N PHE A 391 -31.06 -16.74 -16.67
CA PHE A 391 -29.87 -16.00 -16.22
C PHE A 391 -29.44 -16.37 -14.81
N GLN A 392 -30.39 -16.74 -13.93
CA GLN A 392 -30.07 -17.15 -12.55
C GLN A 392 -29.11 -18.34 -12.52
N SER A 393 -29.23 -19.29 -13.44
CA SER A 393 -28.28 -20.43 -13.51
C SER A 393 -26.85 -19.99 -13.82
N ILE A 394 -26.67 -18.94 -14.61
CA ILE A 394 -25.35 -18.32 -14.87
C ILE A 394 -24.80 -17.69 -13.59
N LEU A 395 -25.63 -16.96 -12.85
CA LEU A 395 -25.25 -16.37 -11.56
C LEU A 395 -24.86 -17.44 -10.54
N ASP A 396 -25.63 -18.52 -10.42
CA ASP A 396 -25.32 -19.63 -9.50
C ASP A 396 -23.96 -20.28 -9.82
N ARG A 397 -23.64 -20.45 -11.10
CA ARG A 397 -22.33 -20.94 -11.55
C ARG A 397 -21.21 -19.94 -11.24
N CYS A 398 -21.44 -18.67 -11.48
CA CYS A 398 -20.46 -17.62 -11.20
C CYS A 398 -20.15 -17.51 -9.69
N GLU A 399 -21.17 -17.62 -8.84
CA GLU A 399 -20.98 -17.69 -7.38
C GLU A 399 -20.13 -18.91 -6.97
N ALA A 400 -20.38 -20.07 -7.58
CA ALA A 400 -19.59 -21.28 -7.30
C ALA A 400 -18.10 -21.08 -7.69
N GLU A 401 -17.84 -20.44 -8.84
CA GLU A 401 -16.48 -20.11 -9.28
C GLU A 401 -15.80 -19.11 -8.35
N ILE A 402 -16.50 -18.06 -7.90
CA ILE A 402 -15.98 -17.11 -6.91
C ILE A 402 -15.60 -17.83 -5.60
N ARG A 403 -16.46 -18.71 -5.09
CA ARG A 403 -16.19 -19.51 -3.89
C ARG A 403 -14.98 -20.42 -4.07
N ALA A 404 -14.88 -21.09 -5.23
CA ALA A 404 -13.75 -21.96 -5.54
C ALA A 404 -12.42 -21.19 -5.58
N GLN A 405 -12.39 -20.01 -6.21
CA GLN A 405 -11.21 -19.15 -6.26
C GLN A 405 -10.81 -18.65 -4.84
N VAL A 406 -11.77 -18.19 -4.04
CA VAL A 406 -11.51 -17.76 -2.66
C VAL A 406 -10.90 -18.91 -1.86
N HIS A 407 -11.50 -20.10 -1.90
CA HIS A 407 -11.00 -21.27 -1.17
C HIS A 407 -9.59 -21.66 -1.64
N ALA A 408 -9.35 -21.71 -2.95
CA ALA A 408 -8.05 -22.07 -3.51
C ALA A 408 -6.92 -21.10 -3.13
N LEU A 409 -7.25 -19.81 -2.91
CA LEU A 409 -6.30 -18.81 -2.47
C LEU A 409 -6.02 -18.88 -0.96
N ILE A 410 -7.03 -19.18 -0.14
CA ILE A 410 -6.92 -19.11 1.32
C ILE A 410 -6.41 -20.42 1.93
N GLU A 411 -6.82 -21.59 1.42
CA GLU A 411 -6.48 -22.88 2.04
C GLU A 411 -4.98 -23.12 2.20
N PRO A 412 -4.11 -22.82 1.23
CA PRO A 412 -2.66 -22.95 1.39
C PRO A 412 -2.10 -22.03 2.49
N GLU A 413 -2.68 -20.83 2.64
CA GLU A 413 -2.17 -19.79 3.54
C GLU A 413 -2.52 -20.04 5.02
N ARG A 414 -3.45 -20.94 5.32
CA ARG A 414 -3.81 -21.29 6.72
C ARG A 414 -2.66 -21.87 7.52
N ARG A 415 -1.69 -22.45 6.83
CA ARG A 415 -0.49 -23.05 7.44
C ARG A 415 0.76 -22.20 7.19
N LEU A 416 0.58 -20.94 6.88
CA LEU A 416 1.66 -19.99 6.64
C LEU A 416 2.51 -19.80 7.90
N ILE A 417 3.83 -19.97 7.77
CA ILE A 417 4.82 -19.70 8.80
C ILE A 417 5.60 -18.45 8.41
N LEU A 418 5.47 -17.39 9.20
CA LEU A 418 6.22 -16.15 9.00
C LEU A 418 7.56 -16.21 9.73
N PRO A 419 8.67 -15.85 9.07
CA PRO A 419 9.95 -15.69 9.73
C PRO A 419 9.89 -14.61 10.83
N PRO A 420 10.63 -14.77 11.94
CA PRO A 420 10.72 -13.73 12.96
C PRO A 420 11.28 -12.41 12.41
N ALA A 421 10.79 -11.30 12.95
CA ALA A 421 11.20 -9.95 12.60
C ALA A 421 11.49 -9.12 13.86
N PRO A 422 12.59 -9.43 14.60
CA PRO A 422 12.86 -8.85 15.91
C PRO A 422 12.96 -7.32 15.87
N TYR A 423 13.61 -6.74 14.87
CA TYR A 423 13.69 -5.27 14.74
C TYR A 423 12.32 -4.66 14.47
N PHE A 424 11.52 -5.24 13.57
CA PHE A 424 10.19 -4.71 13.30
C PHE A 424 9.28 -4.85 14.53
N SER A 425 9.41 -5.95 15.28
CA SER A 425 8.73 -6.15 16.57
C SER A 425 9.05 -5.06 17.59
N VAL A 426 10.27 -4.53 17.59
CA VAL A 426 10.65 -3.37 18.43
C VAL A 426 9.81 -2.14 18.11
N LEU A 427 9.35 -1.98 16.88
CA LEU A 427 8.59 -0.81 16.41
C LEU A 427 7.07 -0.95 16.57
N MET A 428 6.58 -2.11 17.07
CA MET A 428 5.15 -2.42 17.19
C MET A 428 4.67 -2.32 18.65
N ASP A 429 3.34 -2.29 18.82
CA ASP A 429 2.66 -2.38 20.12
C ASP A 429 2.49 -3.86 20.50
N GLY A 430 2.88 -4.23 21.71
CA GLY A 430 2.68 -5.55 22.29
C GLY A 430 3.89 -6.48 22.31
N PRO A 431 4.69 -6.68 21.25
CA PRO A 431 5.76 -7.67 21.21
C PRO A 431 6.74 -7.63 22.39
N LEU A 432 7.27 -6.44 22.71
CA LEU A 432 8.21 -6.29 23.83
C LEU A 432 7.57 -6.53 25.21
N ALA A 433 6.26 -6.31 25.35
CA ALA A 433 5.54 -6.54 26.59
C ALA A 433 5.17 -8.02 26.78
N THR A 434 4.84 -8.72 25.69
CA THR A 434 4.41 -10.11 25.71
C THR A 434 5.57 -11.11 25.60
N GLY A 435 6.74 -10.67 25.11
CA GLY A 435 7.86 -11.55 24.78
C GLY A 435 7.63 -12.39 23.52
N ARG A 436 6.75 -11.95 22.61
CA ARG A 436 6.41 -12.68 21.39
C ARG A 436 6.69 -11.81 20.17
N ASP A 437 7.39 -12.38 19.20
CA ASP A 437 7.65 -11.73 17.92
C ASP A 437 6.36 -11.44 17.16
N LEU A 438 6.31 -10.37 16.39
CA LEU A 438 5.14 -9.99 15.61
C LEU A 438 4.73 -11.06 14.58
N SER A 439 5.65 -11.93 14.15
CA SER A 439 5.35 -13.07 13.27
C SER A 439 4.36 -14.06 13.90
N ALA A 440 4.27 -14.09 15.23
CA ALA A 440 3.28 -14.86 15.96
C ALA A 440 1.89 -14.19 16.02
N GLY A 441 1.74 -13.00 15.46
CA GLY A 441 0.52 -12.21 15.42
C GLY A 441 0.53 -11.02 16.37
N LEU A 442 -0.33 -10.05 16.04
CA LEU A 442 -0.63 -8.87 16.84
C LEU A 442 -2.13 -8.84 17.17
N LYS A 443 -2.66 -7.66 17.47
CA LYS A 443 -4.10 -7.51 17.76
C LYS A 443 -4.98 -7.89 16.55
N TYR A 444 -4.57 -7.51 15.33
CA TYR A 444 -5.28 -7.81 14.09
C TYR A 444 -4.39 -8.62 13.16
N ASN A 445 -4.89 -9.76 12.66
CA ASN A 445 -4.14 -10.75 11.90
C ASN A 445 -4.89 -11.22 10.64
N ASN A 446 -5.66 -10.35 10.02
CA ASN A 446 -6.53 -10.70 8.90
C ASN A 446 -5.73 -11.00 7.62
N PHE A 447 -6.32 -11.82 6.73
CA PHE A 447 -5.84 -11.99 5.36
C PHE A 447 -6.69 -11.17 4.40
N GLY A 448 -6.04 -10.45 3.49
CA GLY A 448 -6.70 -9.65 2.46
C GLY A 448 -6.72 -10.35 1.11
N LEU A 449 -7.91 -10.44 0.51
CA LEU A 449 -8.13 -10.83 -0.87
C LEU A 449 -8.67 -9.65 -1.68
N HIS A 450 -8.38 -9.65 -2.98
CA HIS A 450 -8.84 -8.61 -3.89
C HIS A 450 -9.78 -9.17 -4.95
N GLY A 451 -10.94 -8.52 -5.17
CA GLY A 451 -11.75 -8.73 -6.35
C GLY A 451 -11.21 -7.89 -7.51
N ALA A 452 -10.81 -8.50 -8.60
CA ALA A 452 -10.15 -7.82 -9.72
C ALA A 452 -10.93 -7.95 -11.02
N GLY A 453 -10.84 -6.93 -11.91
CA GLY A 453 -11.56 -6.87 -13.17
C GLY A 453 -13.08 -6.70 -13.00
N CYS A 454 -13.50 -5.99 -11.96
CA CYS A 454 -14.89 -5.93 -11.51
C CYS A 454 -15.85 -5.40 -12.58
N ALA A 455 -15.49 -4.32 -13.28
CA ALA A 455 -16.33 -3.77 -14.35
C ALA A 455 -16.48 -4.75 -15.52
N ALA A 456 -15.39 -5.37 -15.98
CA ALA A 456 -15.44 -6.33 -17.08
C ALA A 456 -16.26 -7.59 -16.73
N GLY A 457 -16.13 -8.09 -15.47
CA GLY A 457 -16.96 -9.19 -14.99
C GLY A 457 -18.46 -8.84 -14.97
N ALA A 458 -18.78 -7.67 -14.43
CA ALA A 458 -20.17 -7.17 -14.38
C ALA A 458 -20.72 -6.87 -15.78
N ASP A 459 -19.95 -6.22 -16.65
CA ASP A 459 -20.33 -5.92 -18.04
C ASP A 459 -20.57 -7.20 -18.87
N ALA A 460 -19.79 -8.27 -18.62
CA ALA A 460 -19.99 -9.56 -19.25
C ALA A 460 -21.29 -10.23 -18.80
N LEU A 461 -21.60 -10.22 -17.51
CA LEU A 461 -22.87 -10.71 -16.96
C LEU A 461 -24.05 -9.89 -17.51
N GLN A 462 -23.93 -8.57 -17.55
CA GLN A 462 -24.96 -7.68 -18.09
C GLN A 462 -25.23 -7.95 -19.58
N ALA A 463 -24.18 -8.16 -20.37
CA ALA A 463 -24.33 -8.47 -21.80
C ALA A 463 -25.12 -9.77 -22.01
N ILE A 464 -24.87 -10.81 -21.22
CA ILE A 464 -25.62 -12.08 -21.29
C ILE A 464 -27.06 -11.88 -20.81
N HIS A 465 -27.27 -11.18 -19.72
CA HIS A 465 -28.60 -10.88 -19.18
C HIS A 465 -29.44 -10.18 -20.25
N GLU A 466 -28.93 -9.10 -20.81
CA GLU A 466 -29.65 -8.26 -21.76
C GLU A 466 -29.85 -8.96 -23.10
N LEU A 467 -28.80 -9.47 -23.76
CA LEU A 467 -28.86 -9.91 -25.14
C LEU A 467 -29.32 -11.34 -25.32
N VAL A 468 -28.99 -12.24 -24.39
CA VAL A 468 -29.31 -13.68 -24.50
C VAL A 468 -30.64 -14.00 -23.82
N TYR A 469 -30.85 -13.51 -22.59
CA TYR A 469 -32.01 -13.92 -21.80
C TYR A 469 -33.21 -12.99 -21.96
N ASP A 470 -33.04 -11.68 -21.88
CA ASP A 470 -34.14 -10.71 -21.95
C ASP A 470 -34.59 -10.45 -23.41
N GLN A 471 -33.70 -9.86 -24.22
CA GLN A 471 -34.01 -9.49 -25.59
C GLN A 471 -34.04 -10.69 -26.55
N ARG A 472 -33.30 -11.76 -26.21
CA ARG A 472 -33.15 -12.98 -27.04
C ARG A 472 -32.70 -12.67 -28.49
N THR A 473 -31.79 -11.69 -28.60
CA THR A 473 -31.26 -11.19 -29.89
C THR A 473 -29.87 -11.73 -30.21
N LEU A 474 -29.26 -12.48 -29.30
CA LEU A 474 -27.97 -13.14 -29.44
C LEU A 474 -28.13 -14.63 -29.14
N ALA A 475 -27.83 -15.48 -30.09
CA ALA A 475 -27.87 -16.92 -29.87
C ALA A 475 -26.66 -17.37 -29.05
N PRO A 476 -26.84 -18.27 -28.06
CA PRO A 476 -25.73 -18.79 -27.23
C PRO A 476 -24.53 -19.31 -28.03
N GLY A 477 -24.79 -20.08 -29.10
CA GLY A 477 -23.75 -20.65 -29.96
C GLY A 477 -22.93 -19.61 -30.72
N ASP A 478 -23.55 -18.52 -31.16
CA ASP A 478 -22.85 -17.43 -31.87
C ASP A 478 -21.90 -16.69 -30.92
N LEU A 479 -22.33 -16.47 -29.67
CA LEU A 479 -21.46 -15.85 -28.67
C LEU A 479 -20.27 -16.75 -28.30
N LEU A 480 -20.51 -18.05 -28.04
CA LEU A 480 -19.44 -18.99 -27.73
C LEU A 480 -18.41 -19.07 -28.87
N ALA A 481 -18.88 -19.15 -30.14
CA ALA A 481 -17.99 -19.14 -31.29
C ALA A 481 -17.18 -17.84 -31.42
N ALA A 482 -17.78 -16.69 -31.12
CA ALA A 482 -17.09 -15.40 -31.14
C ALA A 482 -16.04 -15.30 -30.06
N LEU A 483 -16.31 -15.79 -28.84
CA LEU A 483 -15.36 -15.83 -27.74
C LEU A 483 -14.17 -16.76 -28.01
N ASP A 484 -14.42 -17.91 -28.64
CA ASP A 484 -13.38 -18.87 -29.01
C ASP A 484 -12.48 -18.36 -30.14
N ALA A 485 -13.04 -17.52 -31.03
CA ALA A 485 -12.32 -16.87 -32.13
C ALA A 485 -11.66 -15.54 -31.70
N ASP A 486 -11.69 -15.16 -30.40
CA ASP A 486 -11.27 -13.81 -29.96
C ASP A 486 -11.91 -12.69 -30.81
N PHE A 487 -13.17 -12.87 -31.17
CA PHE A 487 -13.96 -12.01 -32.05
C PHE A 487 -13.44 -11.86 -33.49
N GLU A 488 -12.46 -12.64 -33.95
CA GLU A 488 -12.05 -12.65 -35.35
C GLU A 488 -13.21 -13.13 -36.23
N GLY A 489 -13.64 -12.26 -37.17
CA GLY A 489 -14.83 -12.49 -37.99
C GLY A 489 -16.17 -12.19 -37.30
N TYR A 490 -16.14 -11.70 -36.06
CA TYR A 490 -17.32 -11.31 -35.26
C TYR A 490 -17.28 -9.84 -34.82
N GLU A 491 -16.61 -8.97 -35.57
CA GLU A 491 -16.36 -7.56 -35.20
C GLU A 491 -17.66 -6.77 -34.96
N SER A 492 -18.71 -7.07 -35.73
CA SER A 492 -20.04 -6.44 -35.52
C SER A 492 -20.66 -6.84 -34.17
N LEU A 493 -20.51 -8.10 -33.77
CA LEU A 493 -20.97 -8.56 -32.47
C LEU A 493 -20.14 -7.91 -31.35
N ARG A 494 -18.83 -7.86 -31.49
CA ARG A 494 -17.94 -7.20 -30.56
C ARG A 494 -18.32 -5.73 -30.37
N THR A 495 -18.52 -4.99 -31.47
CA THR A 495 -18.96 -3.58 -31.42
C THR A 495 -20.28 -3.45 -30.65
N ARG A 496 -21.23 -4.34 -30.93
CA ARG A 496 -22.51 -4.36 -30.22
C ARG A 496 -22.33 -4.59 -28.71
N LEU A 497 -21.51 -5.58 -28.32
CA LEU A 497 -21.22 -5.88 -26.92
C LEU A 497 -20.56 -4.69 -26.19
N ARG A 498 -19.71 -3.95 -26.88
CA ARG A 498 -19.00 -2.81 -26.28
C ARG A 498 -19.81 -1.53 -26.21
N GLU A 499 -20.60 -1.24 -27.25
CA GLU A 499 -21.17 0.09 -27.43
C GLU A 499 -22.69 0.17 -27.18
N THR A 500 -23.41 -0.95 -27.29
CA THR A 500 -24.88 -0.92 -27.16
C THR A 500 -25.40 -1.50 -25.85
N VAL A 501 -24.64 -2.41 -25.23
CA VAL A 501 -24.99 -2.98 -23.92
C VAL A 501 -24.69 -1.95 -22.83
N THR A 502 -25.56 -1.86 -21.84
CA THR A 502 -25.37 -1.00 -20.68
C THR A 502 -24.10 -1.37 -19.93
N LYS A 503 -23.32 -0.36 -19.51
CA LYS A 503 -21.99 -0.55 -18.91
C LYS A 503 -21.86 0.07 -17.52
N VAL A 504 -21.08 -0.60 -16.69
CA VAL A 504 -20.62 -0.09 -15.40
C VAL A 504 -19.93 1.27 -15.55
N GLY A 505 -20.21 2.21 -14.65
CA GLY A 505 -19.64 3.56 -14.65
C GLY A 505 -20.58 4.66 -15.15
N ASN A 506 -21.80 4.28 -15.55
CA ASN A 506 -22.81 5.20 -16.08
C ASN A 506 -23.97 5.49 -15.13
N ASN A 507 -23.89 5.03 -13.87
CA ASN A 507 -24.98 5.07 -12.90
C ASN A 507 -26.27 4.49 -13.49
N ASP A 508 -26.16 3.31 -14.03
CA ASP A 508 -27.26 2.54 -14.58
C ASP A 508 -27.56 1.36 -13.65
N ASP A 509 -28.80 1.24 -13.21
CA ASP A 509 -29.15 0.29 -12.16
C ASP A 509 -29.01 -1.17 -12.61
N ASP A 510 -29.21 -1.49 -13.88
CA ASP A 510 -29.12 -2.86 -14.40
C ASP A 510 -27.66 -3.34 -14.44
N ALA A 511 -26.73 -2.53 -15.00
CA ALA A 511 -25.31 -2.85 -15.04
C ALA A 511 -24.68 -2.80 -13.64
N ASP A 512 -25.06 -1.80 -12.84
CA ASP A 512 -24.54 -1.62 -11.49
C ASP A 512 -25.01 -2.75 -10.55
N ALA A 513 -26.20 -3.35 -10.76
CA ALA A 513 -26.67 -4.50 -10.01
C ALA A 513 -25.76 -5.72 -10.18
N GLN A 514 -25.20 -5.96 -11.37
CA GLN A 514 -24.24 -7.05 -11.58
C GLN A 514 -22.93 -6.79 -10.84
N LEU A 515 -22.46 -5.54 -10.79
CA LEU A 515 -21.28 -5.14 -10.04
C LEU A 515 -21.47 -5.36 -8.54
N VAL A 516 -22.58 -4.88 -7.97
CA VAL A 516 -22.91 -5.04 -6.55
C VAL A 516 -23.03 -6.52 -6.20
N TRP A 517 -23.72 -7.30 -7.02
CA TRP A 517 -23.87 -8.74 -6.85
C TRP A 517 -22.52 -9.47 -6.78
N LEU A 518 -21.56 -9.15 -7.68
CA LEU A 518 -20.22 -9.75 -7.65
C LEU A 518 -19.51 -9.48 -6.32
N PHE A 519 -19.55 -8.26 -5.83
CA PHE A 519 -18.92 -7.91 -4.55
C PHE A 519 -19.62 -8.54 -3.34
N GLU A 520 -20.95 -8.62 -3.34
CA GLU A 520 -21.69 -9.32 -2.28
C GLU A 520 -21.35 -10.82 -2.24
N ARG A 521 -21.30 -11.49 -3.41
CA ARG A 521 -20.92 -12.91 -3.47
C ARG A 521 -19.48 -13.13 -3.05
N PHE A 522 -18.58 -12.24 -3.44
CA PHE A 522 -17.19 -12.27 -3.01
C PHE A 522 -17.05 -12.08 -1.49
N ALA A 523 -17.71 -11.09 -0.93
CA ALA A 523 -17.70 -10.87 0.52
C ALA A 523 -18.29 -12.08 1.28
N ALA A 524 -19.39 -12.64 0.79
CA ALA A 524 -20.00 -13.85 1.37
C ALA A 524 -19.05 -15.07 1.27
N ALA A 525 -18.33 -15.24 0.16
CA ALA A 525 -17.36 -16.31 0.00
C ALA A 525 -16.19 -16.14 0.99
N CYS A 526 -15.65 -14.93 1.15
CA CYS A 526 -14.62 -14.63 2.14
C CYS A 526 -15.10 -14.91 3.57
N ALA A 527 -16.33 -14.51 3.91
CA ALA A 527 -16.90 -14.75 5.23
C ALA A 527 -17.10 -16.24 5.53
N ALA A 528 -17.44 -17.04 4.51
CA ALA A 528 -17.62 -18.49 4.63
C ALA A 528 -16.33 -19.25 4.94
N GLU A 529 -15.16 -18.69 4.60
CA GLU A 529 -13.86 -19.28 4.94
C GLU A 529 -13.57 -19.26 6.46
N GLY A 530 -14.20 -18.36 7.22
CA GLY A 530 -14.06 -18.29 8.66
C GLY A 530 -12.69 -17.82 9.14
N ASP A 531 -12.09 -18.53 10.12
CA ASP A 531 -10.77 -18.22 10.67
C ASP A 531 -9.66 -18.54 9.66
N ASN A 532 -8.65 -17.68 9.60
CA ASN A 532 -7.52 -17.81 8.66
C ASN A 532 -6.34 -18.64 9.21
N GLY A 533 -6.49 -19.32 10.33
CA GLY A 533 -5.43 -20.09 10.99
C GLY A 533 -4.51 -19.25 11.89
N ARG A 534 -4.71 -17.92 11.94
CA ARG A 534 -3.89 -16.99 12.74
C ARG A 534 -4.72 -16.12 13.70
N GLY A 535 -5.97 -16.49 13.95
CA GLY A 535 -6.90 -15.72 14.80
C GLY A 535 -7.46 -14.47 14.11
N GLY A 536 -7.41 -14.42 12.79
CA GLY A 536 -8.02 -13.39 11.95
C GLY A 536 -9.05 -13.95 11.00
N ARG A 537 -9.63 -13.10 10.17
CA ARG A 537 -10.62 -13.43 9.12
C ARG A 537 -10.13 -13.05 7.74
N ILE A 538 -10.90 -13.42 6.72
CA ILE A 538 -10.61 -13.04 5.34
C ILE A 538 -11.29 -11.70 5.03
N ARG A 539 -10.50 -10.71 4.65
CA ARG A 539 -10.90 -9.32 4.42
C ARG A 539 -11.00 -9.04 2.92
N PRO A 540 -12.19 -8.94 2.33
CA PRO A 540 -12.35 -8.65 0.92
C PRO A 540 -12.09 -7.18 0.61
N GLY A 541 -11.55 -6.91 -0.58
CA GLY A 541 -11.29 -5.57 -1.12
C GLY A 541 -10.98 -5.59 -2.60
N THR A 542 -10.50 -4.48 -3.11
CA THR A 542 -9.97 -4.36 -4.48
C THR A 542 -8.81 -3.36 -4.52
N GLY A 543 -8.03 -3.30 -3.43
CA GLY A 543 -7.00 -2.29 -3.20
C GLY A 543 -5.71 -2.46 -4.01
N THR A 544 -5.47 -3.63 -4.64
CA THR A 544 -4.25 -3.85 -5.40
C THR A 544 -4.39 -3.44 -6.86
N ALA A 545 -3.40 -2.71 -7.38
CA ALA A 545 -3.44 -2.16 -8.74
C ALA A 545 -2.97 -3.13 -9.82
N MET A 546 -2.13 -4.14 -9.52
CA MET A 546 -1.41 -4.89 -10.56
C MET A 546 -2.20 -6.04 -11.20
N PHE A 547 -3.20 -6.58 -10.53
CA PHE A 547 -3.95 -7.72 -11.06
C PHE A 547 -4.71 -7.40 -12.34
N TYR A 548 -5.06 -6.14 -12.61
CA TYR A 548 -5.68 -5.75 -13.87
C TYR A 548 -4.79 -6.02 -15.12
N VAL A 549 -3.46 -6.03 -14.91
CA VAL A 549 -2.48 -6.41 -15.95
C VAL A 549 -2.24 -7.93 -15.94
N TRP A 550 -2.01 -8.50 -14.75
CA TRP A 550 -1.60 -9.90 -14.63
C TRP A 550 -2.67 -10.88 -15.05
N LEU A 551 -3.93 -10.61 -14.73
CA LEU A 551 -5.05 -11.44 -15.18
C LEU A 551 -5.29 -11.36 -16.70
N ALA A 552 -4.88 -10.25 -17.34
CA ALA A 552 -5.00 -10.06 -18.78
C ALA A 552 -3.86 -10.71 -19.57
N ARG A 553 -2.61 -10.63 -19.07
CA ARG A 553 -1.38 -10.97 -19.82
C ARG A 553 -0.56 -12.09 -19.23
N GLY A 554 -0.89 -12.52 -18.03
CA GLY A 554 -0.11 -13.49 -17.27
C GLY A 554 1.12 -12.89 -16.61
N ARG A 555 1.69 -13.65 -15.68
CA ARG A 555 2.93 -13.37 -14.98
C ARG A 555 3.52 -14.68 -14.46
N ALA A 556 4.86 -14.78 -14.38
CA ALA A 556 5.51 -15.91 -13.73
C ALA A 556 5.08 -16.01 -12.25
N GLY A 557 4.63 -17.20 -11.83
CA GLY A 557 4.16 -17.48 -10.48
C GLY A 557 2.75 -16.97 -10.16
N LEU A 558 2.00 -16.46 -11.15
CA LEU A 558 0.58 -16.13 -10.97
C LEU A 558 -0.22 -17.41 -10.71
N ARG A 559 -1.00 -17.42 -9.62
CA ARG A 559 -1.88 -18.54 -9.26
C ARG A 559 -3.26 -18.40 -9.92
N GLU A 560 -3.66 -17.18 -10.16
CA GLU A 560 -4.94 -16.81 -10.75
C GLU A 560 -4.96 -17.11 -12.27
N PRO A 561 -6.13 -17.50 -12.82
CA PRO A 561 -6.24 -17.81 -14.24
C PRO A 561 -6.11 -16.57 -15.12
N VAL A 562 -5.35 -16.67 -16.20
CA VAL A 562 -5.32 -15.65 -17.26
C VAL A 562 -6.62 -15.73 -18.04
N VAL A 563 -7.24 -14.58 -18.28
CA VAL A 563 -8.58 -14.47 -18.86
C VAL A 563 -8.51 -14.32 -20.38
N GLY A 564 -9.25 -15.16 -21.10
CA GLY A 564 -9.46 -15.09 -22.54
C GLY A 564 -10.29 -13.89 -23.00
N ALA A 565 -10.86 -13.95 -24.20
CA ALA A 565 -11.88 -13.00 -24.64
C ALA A 565 -13.12 -13.07 -23.74
N THR A 566 -13.76 -11.94 -23.45
CA THR A 566 -14.88 -11.87 -22.51
C THR A 566 -16.15 -11.29 -23.16
N ALA A 567 -17.31 -11.67 -22.62
CA ALA A 567 -18.62 -11.35 -23.21
C ALA A 567 -18.98 -9.85 -23.17
N ASP A 568 -18.17 -8.99 -22.53
CA ASP A 568 -18.25 -7.54 -22.64
C ASP A 568 -17.62 -6.97 -23.93
N GLY A 569 -17.02 -7.84 -24.78
CA GLY A 569 -16.37 -7.49 -26.04
C GLY A 569 -14.88 -7.19 -25.91
N ARG A 570 -14.20 -7.64 -24.84
CA ARG A 570 -12.76 -7.50 -24.61
C ARG A 570 -11.98 -8.59 -25.37
N HIS A 571 -10.90 -8.23 -26.06
CA HIS A 571 -9.94 -9.17 -26.65
C HIS A 571 -9.02 -9.80 -25.60
N VAL A 572 -8.44 -10.93 -25.95
CA VAL A 572 -7.34 -11.54 -25.20
C VAL A 572 -6.19 -10.54 -25.05
N GLY A 573 -5.68 -10.38 -23.84
CA GLY A 573 -4.55 -9.46 -23.55
C GLY A 573 -4.90 -7.99 -23.38
N ASP A 574 -6.12 -7.56 -23.69
CA ASP A 574 -6.61 -6.22 -23.33
C ASP A 574 -6.68 -6.09 -21.81
N LEU A 575 -6.26 -4.94 -21.28
CA LEU A 575 -6.22 -4.70 -19.83
C LEU A 575 -7.63 -4.55 -19.26
N PHE A 576 -7.77 -4.91 -17.99
CA PHE A 576 -8.97 -4.61 -17.20
C PHE A 576 -8.91 -3.18 -16.63
N GLY A 577 -10.02 -2.66 -16.16
CA GLY A 577 -10.05 -1.44 -15.35
C GLY A 577 -9.25 -1.63 -14.04
N ALA A 578 -8.44 -0.63 -13.69
CA ALA A 578 -7.68 -0.66 -12.45
C ALA A 578 -8.60 -0.44 -11.25
N ASN A 579 -8.62 -1.37 -10.30
CA ASN A 579 -9.46 -1.31 -9.10
C ASN A 579 -10.95 -1.09 -9.46
N LEU A 580 -11.56 -0.01 -8.94
CA LEU A 580 -12.91 0.43 -9.27
C LEU A 580 -12.84 1.47 -10.39
N ALA A 581 -12.73 0.99 -11.61
CA ALA A 581 -12.77 1.80 -12.83
C ALA A 581 -13.65 1.14 -13.88
N PRO A 582 -14.32 1.89 -14.74
CA PRO A 582 -15.03 1.34 -15.90
C PRO A 582 -14.09 0.52 -16.78
N THR A 583 -14.64 -0.38 -17.56
CA THR A 583 -13.87 -1.15 -18.56
C THR A 583 -13.16 -0.19 -19.53
N PRO A 584 -11.84 -0.35 -19.79
CA PRO A 584 -11.12 0.55 -20.68
C PRO A 584 -11.75 0.67 -22.06
N GLY A 585 -11.90 1.90 -22.54
CA GLY A 585 -12.45 2.22 -23.87
C GLY A 585 -13.97 2.17 -23.97
N VAL A 586 -14.72 1.98 -22.88
CA VAL A 586 -16.18 2.19 -22.89
C VAL A 586 -16.52 3.67 -22.70
N THR A 587 -17.63 4.10 -23.26
CA THR A 587 -18.13 5.47 -23.09
C THR A 587 -18.77 5.63 -21.71
N VAL A 588 -18.32 6.60 -20.93
CA VAL A 588 -18.91 6.98 -19.65
C VAL A 588 -19.50 8.40 -19.71
N ARG A 589 -20.57 8.63 -18.94
CA ARG A 589 -21.23 9.95 -18.88
C ARG A 589 -20.41 11.03 -18.18
N GLY A 590 -19.38 10.60 -17.41
CA GLY A 590 -18.45 11.49 -16.73
C GLY A 590 -18.05 11.01 -15.34
N PRO A 591 -17.15 11.72 -14.64
CA PRO A 591 -16.62 11.27 -13.36
C PRO A 591 -17.68 11.12 -12.27
N LEU A 592 -18.73 11.97 -12.25
CA LEU A 592 -19.79 11.86 -11.26
C LEU A 592 -20.63 10.60 -11.45
N SER A 593 -20.98 10.22 -12.68
CA SER A 593 -21.71 8.96 -12.92
C SER A 593 -20.87 7.74 -12.52
N THR A 594 -19.55 7.80 -12.73
CA THR A 594 -18.61 6.77 -12.27
C THR A 594 -18.60 6.66 -10.74
N LEU A 595 -18.52 7.79 -10.03
CA LEU A 595 -18.61 7.79 -8.58
C LEU A 595 -19.96 7.24 -8.07
N GLN A 596 -21.07 7.62 -8.70
CA GLN A 596 -22.42 7.12 -8.33
C GLN A 596 -22.56 5.61 -8.53
N THR A 597 -21.99 5.06 -9.60
CA THR A 597 -21.92 3.61 -9.82
C THR A 597 -21.19 2.92 -8.67
N PHE A 598 -19.95 3.32 -8.42
CA PHE A 598 -19.11 2.65 -7.43
C PHE A 598 -19.51 2.94 -5.97
N ALA A 599 -20.29 3.98 -5.73
CA ALA A 599 -20.89 4.24 -4.41
C ALA A 599 -21.94 3.17 -3.98
N LYS A 600 -22.45 2.37 -4.93
CA LYS A 600 -23.42 1.29 -4.65
C LYS A 600 -22.78 0.03 -4.04
N ILE A 601 -21.43 -0.07 -4.05
CA ILE A 601 -20.69 -1.21 -3.49
C ILE A 601 -20.89 -1.28 -1.97
N PRO A 602 -21.05 -2.48 -1.38
CA PRO A 602 -21.23 -2.65 0.07
C PRO A 602 -19.91 -2.46 0.83
N TYR A 603 -19.48 -1.20 1.05
CA TYR A 603 -18.19 -0.88 1.68
C TYR A 603 -18.12 -1.27 3.17
N ASP A 604 -19.21 -1.55 3.82
CA ASP A 604 -19.25 -2.18 5.14
C ASP A 604 -18.74 -3.63 5.13
N GLN A 605 -18.70 -4.26 3.96
CA GLN A 605 -18.18 -5.61 3.75
C GLN A 605 -16.83 -5.61 2.97
N ILE A 606 -16.55 -4.57 2.17
CA ILE A 606 -15.35 -4.47 1.33
C ILE A 606 -14.33 -3.56 2.03
N VAL A 607 -13.50 -4.14 2.90
CA VAL A 607 -12.65 -3.42 3.86
C VAL A 607 -11.14 -3.62 3.67
N ASN A 608 -10.72 -4.22 2.54
CA ASN A 608 -9.30 -4.33 2.15
C ASN A 608 -8.94 -3.33 1.04
N GLY A 609 -9.48 -2.12 1.11
CA GLY A 609 -9.36 -1.08 0.10
C GLY A 609 -10.38 -1.22 -1.03
N GLY A 610 -10.95 -0.09 -1.45
CA GLY A 610 -11.94 0.01 -2.54
C GLY A 610 -11.77 1.33 -3.31
N PRO A 611 -10.62 1.55 -3.98
CA PRO A 611 -10.33 2.82 -4.63
C PRO A 611 -11.03 2.96 -5.98
N VAL A 612 -11.78 4.04 -6.15
CA VAL A 612 -12.22 4.50 -7.47
C VAL A 612 -11.05 5.19 -8.16
N THR A 613 -10.69 4.71 -9.35
CA THR A 613 -9.64 5.31 -10.17
C THR A 613 -10.28 6.14 -11.28
N LEU A 614 -10.04 7.45 -11.25
CA LEU A 614 -10.49 8.40 -12.27
C LEU A 614 -9.30 8.87 -13.11
N GLU A 615 -9.45 8.82 -14.42
CA GLU A 615 -8.51 9.40 -15.37
C GLU A 615 -9.12 10.69 -15.94
N LEU A 616 -8.51 11.82 -15.60
CA LEU A 616 -8.95 13.14 -16.05
C LEU A 616 -7.89 13.75 -16.98
N ALA A 617 -8.33 14.27 -18.12
CA ALA A 617 -7.42 14.99 -19.00
C ALA A 617 -6.84 16.24 -18.30
N ASP A 618 -5.58 16.58 -18.58
CA ASP A 618 -4.87 17.72 -17.99
C ASP A 618 -5.57 19.06 -18.16
N ASN A 619 -6.38 19.19 -19.23
CA ASN A 619 -7.14 20.40 -19.49
C ASN A 619 -8.21 20.70 -18.43
N VAL A 620 -8.66 19.69 -17.67
CA VAL A 620 -9.58 19.86 -16.53
C VAL A 620 -8.94 20.71 -15.43
N PHE A 621 -7.61 20.77 -15.36
CA PHE A 621 -6.85 21.46 -14.33
C PHE A 621 -6.33 22.84 -14.76
N ARG A 622 -6.76 23.37 -15.91
CA ARG A 622 -6.32 24.69 -16.40
C ARG A 622 -7.01 25.82 -15.66
N GLY A 623 -6.19 26.74 -15.13
CA GLY A 623 -6.65 27.90 -14.36
C GLY A 623 -6.98 27.58 -12.90
N ASP A 624 -7.17 28.63 -12.10
CA ASP A 624 -7.43 28.50 -10.66
C ASP A 624 -8.84 28.01 -10.36
N GLU A 625 -9.84 28.38 -11.19
CA GLU A 625 -11.20 27.83 -11.06
C GLU A 625 -11.30 26.31 -11.24
N ALA A 626 -10.34 25.73 -11.94
CA ALA A 626 -10.27 24.29 -12.10
C ALA A 626 -10.00 23.57 -10.76
N LEU A 627 -9.23 24.17 -9.87
CA LEU A 627 -8.96 23.63 -8.55
C LEU A 627 -10.23 23.51 -7.71
N ASP A 628 -11.12 24.53 -7.80
CA ASP A 628 -12.41 24.49 -7.11
C ASP A 628 -13.30 23.36 -7.64
N LYS A 629 -13.31 23.14 -8.97
CA LYS A 629 -14.06 22.04 -9.59
C LYS A 629 -13.56 20.67 -9.14
N VAL A 630 -12.24 20.49 -9.04
CA VAL A 630 -11.65 19.23 -8.55
C VAL A 630 -11.92 19.07 -7.05
N ALA A 631 -11.80 20.13 -6.26
CA ALA A 631 -12.17 20.10 -4.84
C ALA A 631 -13.64 19.71 -4.63
N LEU A 632 -14.56 20.23 -5.46
CA LEU A 632 -15.96 19.84 -5.45
C LEU A 632 -16.16 18.38 -5.89
N LEU A 633 -15.37 17.86 -6.84
CA LEU A 633 -15.41 16.45 -7.22
C LEU A 633 -14.97 15.55 -6.06
N VAL A 634 -13.92 15.93 -5.31
CA VAL A 634 -13.48 15.21 -4.10
C VAL A 634 -14.58 15.26 -3.03
N ARG A 635 -15.24 16.40 -2.84
CA ARG A 635 -16.39 16.50 -1.94
C ARG A 635 -17.55 15.61 -2.39
N ALA A 636 -17.86 15.60 -3.68
CA ALA A 636 -18.91 14.75 -4.25
C ALA A 636 -18.58 13.26 -4.04
N PHE A 637 -17.31 12.86 -4.21
CA PHE A 637 -16.83 11.51 -3.89
C PHE A 637 -17.17 11.10 -2.45
N ALA A 638 -16.90 11.97 -1.47
CA ALA A 638 -17.25 11.70 -0.08
C ALA A 638 -18.77 11.68 0.14
N GLN A 639 -19.52 12.62 -0.47
CA GLN A 639 -20.97 12.74 -0.32
C GLN A 639 -21.75 11.56 -0.90
N VAL A 640 -21.33 11.00 -2.06
CA VAL A 640 -22.00 9.84 -2.66
C VAL A 640 -21.68 8.55 -1.93
N GLY A 641 -20.66 8.53 -1.06
CA GLY A 641 -20.33 7.38 -0.21
C GLY A 641 -19.31 6.41 -0.81
N CYS A 642 -18.45 6.82 -1.73
CA CYS A 642 -17.29 6.02 -2.12
C CYS A 642 -16.25 5.95 -0.99
N GLN A 643 -15.44 4.88 -0.97
CA GLN A 643 -14.49 4.60 0.12
C GLN A 643 -13.14 5.26 -0.08
N GLN A 644 -12.52 5.07 -1.25
CA GLN A 644 -11.22 5.66 -1.61
C GLN A 644 -11.27 6.15 -3.06
N MET A 645 -10.39 7.10 -3.41
CA MET A 645 -10.31 7.63 -4.78
C MET A 645 -8.89 8.05 -5.14
N GLN A 646 -8.50 7.74 -6.37
CA GLN A 646 -7.32 8.27 -7.04
C GLN A 646 -7.72 9.05 -8.29
N ILE A 647 -7.06 10.17 -8.53
CA ILE A 647 -7.23 10.96 -9.75
C ILE A 647 -5.88 11.01 -10.48
N ASN A 648 -5.84 10.44 -11.68
CA ASN A 648 -4.71 10.51 -12.59
C ASN A 648 -4.94 11.62 -13.62
N THR A 649 -3.90 12.42 -13.90
CA THR A 649 -3.98 13.63 -14.73
C THR A 649 -2.89 13.68 -15.81
N VAL A 650 -2.64 12.58 -16.47
CA VAL A 650 -1.69 12.50 -17.58
C VAL A 650 -2.43 12.43 -18.90
N ASN A 651 -2.06 13.27 -19.88
CA ASN A 651 -2.68 13.22 -21.20
C ASN A 651 -2.05 12.14 -22.09
N LEU A 652 -2.83 11.67 -23.08
CA LEU A 652 -2.43 10.58 -23.97
C LEU A 652 -1.13 10.91 -24.73
N ALA A 653 -0.98 12.16 -25.21
CA ALA A 653 0.20 12.56 -25.97
C ALA A 653 1.49 12.45 -25.12
N THR A 654 1.43 12.80 -23.83
CA THR A 654 2.55 12.64 -22.90
C THR A 654 2.87 11.17 -22.67
N LEU A 655 1.84 10.30 -22.51
CA LEU A 655 2.05 8.86 -22.34
C LEU A 655 2.68 8.22 -23.59
N GLU A 656 2.19 8.56 -24.78
CA GLU A 656 2.73 8.07 -26.03
C GLU A 656 4.16 8.56 -26.27
N ASP A 657 4.48 9.79 -25.88
CA ASP A 657 5.84 10.30 -25.97
C ASP A 657 6.77 9.64 -24.95
N ALA A 658 6.30 9.41 -23.72
CA ALA A 658 7.04 8.67 -22.71
C ALA A 658 7.35 7.21 -23.11
N GLN A 659 6.45 6.57 -23.84
CA GLN A 659 6.71 5.23 -24.41
C GLN A 659 7.84 5.26 -25.46
N ARG A 660 7.93 6.33 -26.25
CA ARG A 660 8.94 6.49 -27.31
C ARG A 660 10.27 7.00 -26.77
N HIS A 661 10.22 7.85 -25.73
CA HIS A 661 11.37 8.58 -25.18
C HIS A 661 11.39 8.53 -23.64
N PRO A 662 11.47 7.34 -22.99
CA PRO A 662 11.36 7.20 -21.54
C PRO A 662 12.40 8.01 -20.77
N GLU A 663 13.58 8.23 -21.35
CA GLU A 663 14.65 9.03 -20.73
C GLU A 663 14.31 10.51 -20.58
N GLN A 664 13.38 11.04 -21.37
CA GLN A 664 12.94 12.44 -21.30
C GLN A 664 11.84 12.64 -20.25
N HIS A 665 11.21 11.56 -19.82
CA HIS A 665 10.04 11.55 -18.92
C HIS A 665 10.36 10.93 -17.54
N ARG A 666 11.62 10.80 -17.15
CA ARG A 666 12.03 10.26 -15.84
C ARG A 666 11.51 11.07 -14.65
N HIS A 667 10.99 12.27 -14.89
CA HIS A 667 10.42 13.14 -13.87
C HIS A 667 8.92 12.84 -13.60
N LEU A 668 8.26 12.10 -14.47
CA LEU A 668 6.89 11.59 -14.31
C LEU A 668 6.90 10.21 -13.65
#